data_f4b49e596407eba7bea881b8d73bf1cb
#
_entry.id   f4b49e596407eba7bea881b8d73bf1cb
#
_cell.length_a   1.000
_cell.length_b   1.000
_cell.length_c   1.000
_cell.angle_alpha   90.00
_cell.angle_beta   90.00
_cell.angle_gamma   90.00
#
_symmetry.space_group_name_H-M   'P 1'
#
loop_
_entity.id
_entity.type
_entity.pdbx_description
1 polymer ?
#
loop_
_entity_poly.entity_id
_entity_poly.type
_entity_poly.pdbx_seq_one_letter_code
_entity_poly.pdbx_strand_id
1 'polypeptide(L)'
;MKNFGRKTAAGILCLALLTGNLWAPVSDVSAAGEITINEVCTKNTVYPANDGGLYDWIEIYNNSGNNADLSGWGLTDKADTPFRFTFPQGTSVAAGGRLIVFCDGTAAANNNSIAPFGLSASGETLTLTNANGTTADTVEVPPLAKDTSYGRFPEGSGEFYVMNSTPNAPNSAPEGGNAVKEPIFSAESGFYNSGFSLSITAPEGAKVYYTTDGSDPTTSSQEYTSPINIQDMTDTENRLSMRTDISTDQVSAPKKNIDKAAIIRAVSVDSQGRVSSIATRTYFVGKTASSYYNNMKVVSLVTDPDNLFDDEKGIYVLGNVYKQNGGGGFGGIGGWGGFGGMNVMADEPGQPGQQPGGIGGWGGNDWGGNNDWGGGFDWGGGNWGFGTTPANYTQKGREWERPASFEMFDNGESVVKQEVGIRIKGAYSRTAVQKSFNVYSRMDYGKAELEYDFFDGTARKQTNGKKIKVFDGITIRNGGNDVGHAYFRDSINQSLVADRSFATQGRSECMLFIDGEFWGIYQLNERISDKYIEDHYKVDNGDVALVKNGELEEGTDQNLSEWQSVLQQFANADMSSDSSYNEFCQKFDEQNFIDYFAAQIYWSNSDWPQNNYAAWKSNVIDSENPYADGRWRMILFDTESGQGLYNSANNMANSDMYSRISRNTDNFSKMFTKLLKNNTFREKFELTMMDLANYNFDTEKTTPAISWYKDTYKQQILDTYERFYSGSANSETLENEYRTITDFYKNRRSTINDTTKRALNLTGNMVSVTVSNDGTKGSVGLNTLSLDDSLTTWSGQYYTDFPVTVTAQAKEGYTFDHWEVTGGKANGQLTSPELSISLDGAVSVTAVYTNGGSVTPQELDGDYNGDGRVDAEDLKLLNAYLLGNNVTMKNTDIVKDGITNVFDLIELRKLLSR
;
A
#
# COMPACT_ATOMS: atom_id res chain seq x y z
N MET A 1 -38.65 30.99 29.19
CA MET A 1 -40.07 31.01 28.83
C MET A 1 -40.26 30.27 27.51
N LYS A 2 -41.09 29.20 27.59
CA LYS A 2 -41.92 28.61 26.54
C LYS A 2 -41.27 28.20 25.20
N ASN A 3 -41.48 27.03 24.61
CA ASN A 3 -42.31 25.84 24.95
C ASN A 3 -41.92 24.71 24.03
N PHE A 4 -41.90 23.54 24.57
CA PHE A 4 -42.15 22.18 24.09
C PHE A 4 -43.01 21.99 22.82
N GLY A 5 -42.69 20.94 22.06
CA GLY A 5 -43.56 20.34 21.05
C GLY A 5 -43.11 18.95 20.62
N ARG A 6 -43.39 17.93 21.43
CA ARG A 6 -43.42 16.51 21.00
C ARG A 6 -44.54 16.27 19.99
N LYS A 7 -44.31 15.40 18.99
CA LYS A 7 -45.39 14.64 18.35
C LYS A 7 -44.96 13.17 18.17
N THR A 8 -45.74 12.36 18.80
CA THR A 8 -45.80 10.91 18.78
C THR A 8 -46.43 10.37 17.51
N ALA A 9 -45.95 9.20 17.06
CA ALA A 9 -46.56 8.38 16.03
C ALA A 9 -47.77 7.64 16.58
N ALA A 10 -48.80 7.48 15.80
CA ALA A 10 -49.89 6.54 16.02
C ALA A 10 -50.11 5.72 14.75
N GLY A 11 -50.07 4.40 14.91
CA GLY A 11 -50.38 3.44 13.86
C GLY A 11 -51.88 3.38 13.53
N ILE A 12 -52.18 2.99 12.31
CA ILE A 12 -53.56 2.59 11.91
C ILE A 12 -53.45 1.20 11.29
N LEU A 13 -54.06 0.26 12.00
CA LEU A 13 -54.45 -1.05 11.55
C LEU A 13 -55.76 -0.93 10.81
N CYS A 14 -55.84 -1.34 9.54
CA CYS A 14 -57.13 -1.51 8.86
C CYS A 14 -57.28 -2.94 8.39
N LEU A 15 -58.23 -3.61 9.00
CA LEU A 15 -58.80 -4.88 8.63
C LEU A 15 -59.88 -4.66 7.60
N ALA A 16 -59.82 -5.32 6.45
CA ALA A 16 -60.97 -5.44 5.55
C ALA A 16 -61.06 -6.84 4.96
N LEU A 17 -62.18 -7.48 5.21
CA LEU A 17 -62.55 -8.83 4.84
C LEU A 17 -63.29 -8.84 3.46
N LEU A 18 -62.89 -9.84 2.65
CA LEU A 18 -63.71 -10.67 1.75
C LEU A 18 -64.48 -10.00 0.58
N THR A 19 -64.17 -10.27 -0.64
CA THR A 19 -64.72 -11.37 -1.48
C THR A 19 -64.23 -11.25 -2.92
N GLY A 20 -63.90 -12.35 -3.60
CA GLY A 20 -63.75 -12.35 -5.05
C GLY A 20 -62.67 -13.25 -5.58
N ASN A 21 -63.01 -14.49 -5.90
CA ASN A 21 -62.18 -15.41 -6.68
C ASN A 21 -61.76 -14.81 -8.01
N LEU A 22 -60.43 -14.78 -8.21
CA LEU A 22 -59.82 -14.84 -9.54
C LEU A 22 -58.52 -15.61 -9.40
N TRP A 23 -58.51 -16.76 -10.03
CA TRP A 23 -57.33 -17.54 -10.24
C TRP A 23 -56.26 -16.69 -10.96
N ALA A 24 -55.21 -16.35 -10.25
CA ALA A 24 -53.88 -16.07 -10.84
C ALA A 24 -53.03 -17.32 -10.61
N PRO A 25 -52.24 -17.74 -11.57
CA PRO A 25 -51.35 -18.87 -11.36
C PRO A 25 -50.39 -18.54 -10.26
N VAL A 26 -50.31 -19.41 -9.28
CA VAL A 26 -49.21 -19.47 -8.31
C VAL A 26 -47.94 -19.61 -9.15
N SER A 27 -47.11 -18.61 -9.18
CA SER A 27 -45.74 -18.76 -9.64
C SER A 27 -45.11 -19.78 -8.71
N ASP A 28 -44.80 -20.93 -9.28
CA ASP A 28 -44.00 -21.96 -8.65
C ASP A 28 -42.78 -21.24 -8.02
N VAL A 29 -42.64 -21.30 -6.72
CA VAL A 29 -41.36 -21.18 -6.04
C VAL A 29 -40.59 -22.39 -6.58
N SER A 30 -39.73 -22.14 -7.57
CA SER A 30 -38.83 -23.13 -8.12
C SER A 30 -38.07 -23.72 -6.96
N ALA A 31 -38.27 -24.96 -6.67
CA ALA A 31 -37.34 -25.77 -5.90
C ALA A 31 -35.95 -25.56 -6.50
N ALA A 32 -34.90 -25.54 -5.69
CA ALA A 32 -33.51 -25.43 -6.12
C ALA A 32 -33.31 -26.12 -7.49
N GLY A 33 -32.77 -25.43 -8.50
CA GLY A 33 -32.78 -25.85 -9.88
C GLY A 33 -32.22 -27.26 -10.02
N GLU A 34 -32.81 -28.08 -10.92
CA GLU A 34 -32.35 -29.46 -11.17
C GLU A 34 -30.93 -29.47 -11.73
N ILE A 35 -30.48 -28.38 -12.38
CA ILE A 35 -29.13 -28.22 -12.92
C ILE A 35 -28.52 -26.97 -12.30
N THR A 36 -27.38 -27.14 -11.65
CA THR A 36 -26.75 -26.10 -10.85
C THR A 36 -25.25 -25.96 -11.13
N ILE A 37 -24.69 -24.76 -10.86
CA ILE A 37 -23.26 -24.58 -10.68
C ILE A 37 -22.92 -25.23 -9.34
N ASN A 38 -22.01 -26.20 -9.35
CA ASN A 38 -21.71 -27.04 -8.20
C ASN A 38 -20.38 -26.67 -7.54
N GLU A 39 -19.37 -26.39 -8.37
CA GLU A 39 -18.02 -26.05 -7.91
C GLU A 39 -17.32 -25.15 -8.92
N VAL A 40 -16.50 -24.21 -8.44
CA VAL A 40 -15.75 -23.22 -9.25
C VAL A 40 -14.33 -23.12 -8.75
N CYS A 41 -13.34 -23.22 -9.64
CA CYS A 41 -11.93 -23.01 -9.35
C CYS A 41 -11.36 -21.92 -10.27
N THR A 42 -10.95 -20.80 -9.71
CA THR A 42 -10.50 -19.61 -10.44
C THR A 42 -8.98 -19.50 -10.58
N LYS A 43 -8.24 -20.50 -10.10
CA LYS A 43 -6.77 -20.57 -10.24
C LYS A 43 -6.30 -22.03 -10.17
N ASN A 44 -6.55 -22.77 -11.24
CA ASN A 44 -6.23 -24.18 -11.35
C ASN A 44 -4.81 -24.43 -11.88
N THR A 45 -4.01 -25.23 -11.17
CA THR A 45 -2.67 -25.63 -11.62
C THR A 45 -2.43 -27.13 -11.52
N VAL A 46 -3.45 -27.92 -11.22
CA VAL A 46 -3.30 -29.38 -11.00
C VAL A 46 -4.24 -30.24 -11.84
N TYR A 47 -5.41 -29.76 -12.25
CA TYR A 47 -6.39 -30.52 -12.99
C TYR A 47 -6.36 -30.16 -14.49
N PRO A 48 -5.77 -30.99 -15.36
CA PRO A 48 -5.60 -30.67 -16.77
C PRO A 48 -6.88 -30.90 -17.58
N ALA A 49 -7.10 -30.05 -18.58
CA ALA A 49 -8.05 -30.30 -19.64
C ALA A 49 -7.55 -31.40 -20.62
N ASN A 50 -8.41 -31.82 -21.55
CA ASN A 50 -8.08 -32.88 -22.51
C ASN A 50 -6.89 -32.52 -23.43
N ASP A 51 -6.60 -31.27 -23.62
CA ASP A 51 -5.44 -30.75 -24.39
C ASP A 51 -4.17 -30.62 -23.57
N GLY A 52 -4.24 -30.91 -22.25
CA GLY A 52 -3.16 -30.78 -21.29
C GLY A 52 -3.03 -29.37 -20.69
N GLY A 53 -3.87 -28.41 -21.08
CA GLY A 53 -3.91 -27.07 -20.52
C GLY A 53 -4.46 -27.08 -19.09
N LEU A 54 -3.94 -26.17 -18.25
CA LEU A 54 -4.36 -25.99 -16.86
C LEU A 54 -5.21 -24.71 -16.79
N TYR A 55 -6.45 -24.81 -17.26
CA TYR A 55 -7.40 -23.70 -17.29
C TYR A 55 -8.23 -23.66 -16.01
N ASP A 56 -8.76 -22.51 -15.67
CA ASP A 56 -9.80 -22.37 -14.66
C ASP A 56 -11.04 -23.18 -15.06
N TRP A 57 -11.89 -23.52 -14.12
CA TRP A 57 -13.03 -24.39 -14.47
C TRP A 57 -14.25 -24.15 -13.60
N ILE A 58 -15.43 -24.49 -14.18
CA ILE A 58 -16.74 -24.48 -13.54
C ILE A 58 -17.32 -25.89 -13.67
N GLU A 59 -17.80 -26.46 -12.58
CA GLU A 59 -18.50 -27.72 -12.57
C GLU A 59 -20.01 -27.51 -12.53
N ILE A 60 -20.72 -28.14 -13.46
CA ILE A 60 -22.17 -28.19 -13.50
C ILE A 60 -22.62 -29.57 -12.98
N TYR A 61 -23.60 -29.58 -12.10
CA TYR A 61 -24.15 -30.79 -11.50
C TYR A 61 -25.63 -30.98 -11.85
N ASN A 62 -26.01 -32.22 -12.20
CA ASN A 62 -27.40 -32.59 -12.43
C ASN A 62 -27.97 -33.24 -11.16
N ASN A 63 -28.69 -32.45 -10.36
CA ASN A 63 -29.37 -32.92 -9.14
C ASN A 63 -30.72 -33.59 -9.41
N SER A 64 -31.10 -33.79 -10.69
CA SER A 64 -32.34 -34.44 -11.04
C SER A 64 -32.20 -35.98 -11.12
N GLY A 65 -33.34 -36.68 -11.09
CA GLY A 65 -33.37 -38.15 -11.26
C GLY A 65 -33.24 -38.60 -12.70
N ASN A 66 -33.07 -37.70 -13.70
CA ASN A 66 -33.05 -37.99 -15.13
C ASN A 66 -31.82 -37.36 -15.79
N ASN A 67 -31.44 -37.89 -16.96
CA ASN A 67 -30.44 -37.23 -17.79
C ASN A 67 -30.95 -35.85 -18.25
N ALA A 68 -30.12 -34.83 -18.12
CA ALA A 68 -30.44 -33.50 -18.56
C ALA A 68 -29.75 -33.15 -19.87
N ASP A 69 -30.49 -32.58 -20.82
CA ASP A 69 -29.94 -32.00 -22.05
C ASP A 69 -29.62 -30.53 -21.85
N LEU A 70 -28.33 -30.19 -21.94
CA LEU A 70 -27.83 -28.81 -21.83
C LEU A 70 -27.62 -28.12 -23.19
N SER A 71 -28.08 -28.76 -24.29
CA SER A 71 -27.95 -28.16 -25.64
C SER A 71 -28.51 -26.73 -25.69
N GLY A 72 -27.67 -25.77 -26.07
CA GLY A 72 -28.07 -24.36 -26.19
C GLY A 72 -28.22 -23.60 -24.86
N TRP A 73 -27.90 -24.19 -23.71
CA TRP A 73 -27.78 -23.45 -22.47
C TRP A 73 -26.61 -22.44 -22.52
N GLY A 74 -26.64 -21.41 -21.70
CA GLY A 74 -25.62 -20.37 -21.60
C GLY A 74 -24.91 -20.37 -20.27
N LEU A 75 -23.63 -20.04 -20.30
CA LEU A 75 -22.80 -19.79 -19.11
C LEU A 75 -22.02 -18.49 -19.29
N THR A 76 -21.97 -17.66 -18.25
CA THR A 76 -21.36 -16.34 -18.35
C THR A 76 -20.84 -15.82 -17.01
N ASP A 77 -19.81 -14.97 -17.10
CA ASP A 77 -19.28 -14.09 -16.06
C ASP A 77 -19.83 -12.63 -16.17
N LYS A 78 -20.74 -12.38 -17.15
CA LYS A 78 -21.32 -11.06 -17.39
C LYS A 78 -22.84 -11.13 -17.53
N ALA A 79 -23.55 -10.45 -16.63
CA ALA A 79 -25.01 -10.49 -16.56
C ALA A 79 -25.72 -10.01 -17.84
N ASP A 80 -25.08 -9.12 -18.62
CA ASP A 80 -25.62 -8.54 -19.86
C ASP A 80 -25.43 -9.45 -21.09
N THR A 81 -24.64 -10.51 -20.96
CA THR A 81 -24.32 -11.46 -22.03
C THR A 81 -24.53 -12.91 -21.60
N PRO A 82 -25.77 -13.39 -21.35
CA PRO A 82 -26.04 -14.67 -20.70
C PRO A 82 -25.58 -15.91 -21.49
N PHE A 83 -25.29 -15.80 -22.79
CA PHE A 83 -24.81 -16.84 -23.66
C PHE A 83 -23.37 -16.60 -24.14
N ARG A 84 -22.51 -16.07 -23.27
CA ARG A 84 -21.10 -15.87 -23.61
C ARG A 84 -20.39 -17.18 -23.96
N PHE A 85 -20.71 -18.26 -23.25
CA PHE A 85 -20.47 -19.62 -23.67
C PHE A 85 -21.82 -20.29 -23.87
N THR A 86 -22.01 -20.96 -25.01
CA THR A 86 -23.23 -21.75 -25.30
C THR A 86 -22.88 -23.22 -25.39
N PHE A 87 -23.51 -24.04 -24.57
CA PHE A 87 -23.30 -25.48 -24.60
C PHE A 87 -23.65 -26.06 -25.97
N PRO A 88 -22.73 -26.84 -26.58
CA PRO A 88 -22.94 -27.47 -27.89
C PRO A 88 -24.17 -28.38 -27.96
N GLN A 89 -24.70 -28.58 -29.16
CA GLN A 89 -25.76 -29.55 -29.39
C GLN A 89 -25.31 -30.97 -29.01
N GLY A 90 -26.14 -31.69 -28.26
CA GLY A 90 -25.85 -33.02 -27.72
C GLY A 90 -25.10 -33.03 -26.39
N THR A 91 -24.84 -31.86 -25.79
CA THR A 91 -24.31 -31.77 -24.42
C THR A 91 -25.34 -32.31 -23.44
N SER A 92 -25.02 -33.35 -22.69
CA SER A 92 -25.93 -33.93 -21.69
C SER A 92 -25.18 -34.30 -20.41
N VAL A 93 -25.86 -34.21 -19.27
CA VAL A 93 -25.35 -34.63 -17.96
C VAL A 93 -26.27 -35.68 -17.37
N ALA A 94 -25.71 -36.85 -17.06
CA ALA A 94 -26.49 -37.95 -16.46
C ALA A 94 -27.11 -37.57 -15.13
N ALA A 95 -28.16 -38.24 -14.70
CA ALA A 95 -28.72 -38.09 -13.35
C ALA A 95 -27.65 -38.30 -12.28
N GLY A 96 -27.46 -37.30 -11.39
CA GLY A 96 -26.39 -37.27 -10.39
C GLY A 96 -24.98 -37.11 -10.99
N GLY A 97 -24.87 -36.79 -12.29
CA GLY A 97 -23.60 -36.59 -12.98
C GLY A 97 -23.07 -35.17 -12.92
N ARG A 98 -21.80 -34.98 -13.29
CA ARG A 98 -21.05 -33.72 -13.33
C ARG A 98 -20.54 -33.44 -14.73
N LEU A 99 -20.34 -32.16 -15.03
CA LEU A 99 -19.74 -31.68 -16.28
C LEU A 99 -18.80 -30.53 -15.96
N ILE A 100 -17.51 -30.68 -16.27
CA ILE A 100 -16.51 -29.61 -16.14
C ILE A 100 -16.52 -28.76 -17.42
N VAL A 101 -16.63 -27.45 -17.25
CA VAL A 101 -16.43 -26.45 -18.30
C VAL A 101 -15.14 -25.71 -17.96
N PHE A 102 -14.13 -25.89 -18.78
CA PHE A 102 -12.89 -25.12 -18.65
C PHE A 102 -13.09 -23.69 -19.17
N CYS A 103 -12.38 -22.73 -18.60
CA CYS A 103 -12.50 -21.30 -18.90
C CYS A 103 -11.13 -20.74 -19.29
N ASP A 104 -11.04 -20.05 -20.43
CA ASP A 104 -9.83 -19.37 -20.91
C ASP A 104 -10.20 -18.13 -21.72
N GLY A 105 -9.79 -16.96 -21.21
CA GLY A 105 -10.04 -15.67 -21.86
C GLY A 105 -9.38 -15.50 -23.23
N THR A 106 -8.43 -16.39 -23.58
CA THR A 106 -7.77 -16.41 -24.90
C THR A 106 -8.42 -17.39 -25.88
N ALA A 107 -9.37 -18.23 -25.41
CA ALA A 107 -10.05 -19.21 -26.25
C ALA A 107 -10.89 -18.54 -27.33
N ALA A 108 -10.90 -19.13 -28.54
CA ALA A 108 -11.76 -18.64 -29.61
C ALA A 108 -13.25 -18.86 -29.27
N ALA A 109 -14.10 -17.89 -29.59
CA ALA A 109 -15.54 -17.91 -29.31
C ALA A 109 -16.29 -19.15 -29.82
N ASN A 110 -15.69 -19.93 -30.71
CA ASN A 110 -16.24 -21.17 -31.27
C ASN A 110 -15.59 -22.44 -30.71
N ASN A 111 -14.84 -22.33 -29.60
CA ASN A 111 -14.32 -23.54 -28.95
C ASN A 111 -15.44 -24.21 -28.16
N ASN A 112 -15.86 -25.38 -28.62
CA ASN A 112 -16.96 -26.16 -28.03
C ASN A 112 -16.59 -26.82 -26.68
N SER A 113 -15.32 -26.72 -26.26
CA SER A 113 -14.80 -27.43 -25.09
C SER A 113 -14.30 -26.47 -23.99
N ILE A 114 -14.04 -25.20 -24.32
CA ILE A 114 -13.52 -24.19 -23.40
C ILE A 114 -14.35 -22.91 -23.52
N ALA A 115 -14.84 -22.40 -22.42
CA ALA A 115 -15.56 -21.13 -22.38
C ALA A 115 -14.62 -19.97 -22.72
N PRO A 116 -15.01 -19.02 -23.60
CA PRO A 116 -14.14 -17.91 -24.06
C PRO A 116 -14.08 -16.77 -23.05
N PHE A 117 -13.88 -17.09 -21.79
CA PHE A 117 -13.61 -16.14 -20.70
C PHE A 117 -12.78 -16.83 -19.61
N GLY A 118 -11.89 -16.09 -18.99
CA GLY A 118 -11.16 -16.54 -17.81
C GLY A 118 -11.95 -16.20 -16.56
N LEU A 119 -11.65 -16.87 -15.44
CA LEU A 119 -12.25 -16.60 -14.15
C LEU A 119 -11.34 -15.70 -13.32
N SER A 120 -11.93 -14.71 -12.66
CA SER A 120 -11.19 -13.79 -11.81
C SER A 120 -10.84 -14.41 -10.46
N ALA A 121 -9.54 -14.48 -10.14
CA ALA A 121 -9.08 -14.91 -8.82
C ALA A 121 -9.49 -13.96 -7.68
N SER A 122 -9.89 -12.72 -8.00
CA SER A 122 -10.42 -11.74 -7.04
C SER A 122 -11.93 -11.85 -6.81
N GLY A 123 -12.59 -12.83 -7.45
CA GLY A 123 -14.01 -13.07 -7.32
C GLY A 123 -14.83 -12.45 -8.46
N GLU A 124 -15.99 -13.05 -8.72
CA GLU A 124 -16.94 -12.62 -9.76
C GLU A 124 -18.28 -13.32 -9.63
N THR A 125 -19.28 -12.87 -10.38
CA THR A 125 -20.60 -13.50 -10.43
C THR A 125 -20.72 -14.35 -11.70
N LEU A 126 -21.04 -15.66 -11.53
CA LEU A 126 -21.28 -16.57 -12.63
C LEU A 126 -22.77 -16.89 -12.73
N THR A 127 -23.30 -16.95 -13.95
CA THR A 127 -24.71 -17.26 -14.21
C THR A 127 -24.84 -18.39 -15.23
N LEU A 128 -25.63 -19.39 -14.89
CA LEU A 128 -26.07 -20.45 -15.75
C LEU A 128 -27.50 -20.14 -16.24
N THR A 129 -27.70 -20.14 -17.56
CA THR A 129 -28.97 -19.78 -18.20
C THR A 129 -29.45 -20.94 -19.08
N ASN A 130 -30.71 -21.32 -18.96
CA ASN A 130 -31.25 -22.38 -19.82
C ASN A 130 -31.48 -21.89 -21.26
N ALA A 131 -31.73 -22.83 -22.19
CA ALA A 131 -31.84 -22.54 -23.61
C ALA A 131 -32.99 -21.56 -23.98
N ASN A 132 -33.96 -21.35 -23.09
CA ASN A 132 -35.04 -20.39 -23.31
C ASN A 132 -34.75 -18.98 -22.74
N GLY A 133 -33.55 -18.76 -22.18
CA GLY A 133 -33.11 -17.48 -21.64
C GLY A 133 -33.48 -17.24 -20.16
N THR A 134 -33.96 -18.26 -19.44
CA THR A 134 -34.23 -18.15 -18.00
C THR A 134 -32.98 -18.54 -17.20
N THR A 135 -32.63 -17.75 -16.21
CA THR A 135 -31.56 -18.08 -15.27
C THR A 135 -31.90 -19.37 -14.51
N ALA A 136 -31.03 -20.34 -14.59
CA ALA A 136 -31.15 -21.61 -13.87
C ALA A 136 -30.44 -21.54 -12.51
N ASP A 137 -29.26 -20.93 -12.47
CA ASP A 137 -28.46 -20.76 -11.25
C ASP A 137 -27.54 -19.54 -11.35
N THR A 138 -27.18 -19.00 -10.21
CA THR A 138 -26.21 -17.90 -10.10
C THR A 138 -25.37 -18.09 -8.83
N VAL A 139 -24.06 -17.89 -8.96
CA VAL A 139 -23.13 -17.92 -7.84
C VAL A 139 -22.27 -16.68 -7.84
N GLU A 140 -22.12 -16.07 -6.67
CA GLU A 140 -21.13 -15.02 -6.40
C GLU A 140 -19.89 -15.70 -5.81
N VAL A 141 -18.86 -15.85 -6.64
CA VAL A 141 -17.61 -16.52 -6.29
C VAL A 141 -16.73 -15.51 -5.53
N PRO A 142 -16.31 -15.80 -4.30
CA PRO A 142 -15.37 -14.94 -3.57
C PRO A 142 -13.94 -15.08 -4.13
N PRO A 143 -12.99 -14.24 -3.71
CA PRO A 143 -11.58 -14.47 -3.98
C PRO A 143 -11.13 -15.85 -3.55
N LEU A 144 -10.44 -16.61 -4.44
CA LEU A 144 -9.99 -17.97 -4.17
C LEU A 144 -8.47 -18.09 -4.22
N ALA A 145 -7.93 -18.90 -3.30
CA ALA A 145 -6.54 -19.29 -3.34
C ALA A 145 -6.27 -20.27 -4.50
N LYS A 146 -5.00 -20.38 -4.88
CA LYS A 146 -4.55 -21.34 -5.89
C LYS A 146 -4.97 -22.77 -5.51
N ASP A 147 -5.54 -23.49 -6.48
CA ASP A 147 -5.99 -24.88 -6.36
C ASP A 147 -7.07 -25.14 -5.29
N THR A 148 -7.72 -24.07 -4.81
CA THR A 148 -8.96 -24.16 -4.02
C THR A 148 -10.17 -23.88 -4.91
N SER A 149 -11.33 -24.31 -4.46
CA SER A 149 -12.60 -24.10 -5.15
C SER A 149 -13.68 -23.55 -4.22
N TYR A 150 -14.75 -23.05 -4.81
CA TYR A 150 -15.97 -22.63 -4.14
C TYR A 150 -17.09 -23.56 -4.57
N GLY A 151 -17.50 -24.47 -3.70
CA GLY A 151 -18.40 -25.57 -4.04
C GLY A 151 -19.57 -25.73 -3.10
N ARG A 152 -20.68 -26.30 -3.61
CA ARG A 152 -21.89 -26.56 -2.83
C ARG A 152 -21.73 -27.78 -1.95
N PHE A 153 -22.18 -27.67 -0.70
CA PHE A 153 -22.31 -28.85 0.16
C PHE A 153 -23.63 -28.79 0.94
N PRO A 154 -24.49 -29.82 0.88
CA PRO A 154 -24.43 -30.94 -0.08
C PRO A 154 -24.51 -30.52 -1.56
N GLU A 155 -23.95 -31.33 -2.43
CA GLU A 155 -23.94 -31.06 -3.88
C GLU A 155 -25.33 -30.75 -4.45
N GLY A 156 -25.36 -29.87 -5.43
CA GLY A 156 -26.54 -29.47 -6.17
C GLY A 156 -27.59 -28.67 -5.40
N SER A 157 -27.55 -28.61 -4.08
CA SER A 157 -28.61 -27.99 -3.26
C SER A 157 -28.13 -27.23 -2.03
N GLY A 158 -26.89 -27.47 -1.61
CA GLY A 158 -26.31 -26.82 -0.41
C GLY A 158 -25.85 -25.40 -0.62
N GLU A 159 -25.42 -24.79 0.48
CA GLU A 159 -24.69 -23.53 0.47
C GLU A 159 -23.29 -23.73 -0.13
N PHE A 160 -22.69 -22.65 -0.61
CA PHE A 160 -21.34 -22.69 -1.13
C PHE A 160 -20.30 -22.45 -0.03
N TYR A 161 -19.17 -23.15 -0.13
CA TYR A 161 -18.03 -23.06 0.78
C TYR A 161 -16.72 -23.11 0.02
N VAL A 162 -15.69 -22.46 0.55
CA VAL A 162 -14.32 -22.66 0.07
C VAL A 162 -13.85 -24.04 0.53
N MET A 163 -13.30 -24.82 -0.38
CA MET A 163 -12.87 -26.20 -0.13
C MET A 163 -11.65 -26.56 -0.99
N ASN A 164 -11.00 -27.67 -0.68
CA ASN A 164 -10.04 -28.27 -1.62
C ASN A 164 -10.77 -28.66 -2.89
N SER A 165 -10.20 -28.35 -4.05
CA SER A 165 -10.87 -28.61 -5.32
C SER A 165 -11.09 -30.10 -5.54
N THR A 166 -12.32 -30.45 -5.97
CA THR A 166 -12.79 -31.84 -6.20
C THR A 166 -13.34 -32.04 -7.62
N PRO A 167 -12.61 -31.64 -8.69
CA PRO A 167 -13.12 -31.66 -10.04
C PRO A 167 -13.59 -33.06 -10.45
N ASN A 168 -14.81 -33.15 -10.93
CA ASN A 168 -15.47 -34.40 -11.37
C ASN A 168 -15.56 -35.49 -10.27
N ALA A 169 -15.53 -35.10 -9.02
CA ALA A 169 -15.72 -35.94 -7.83
C ALA A 169 -16.72 -35.27 -6.85
N PRO A 170 -17.30 -36.01 -5.90
CA PRO A 170 -18.17 -35.41 -4.91
C PRO A 170 -17.46 -34.33 -4.12
N ASN A 171 -18.13 -33.19 -3.96
CA ASN A 171 -17.64 -32.12 -3.14
C ASN A 171 -17.35 -32.60 -1.72
N SER A 172 -16.18 -32.29 -1.21
CA SER A 172 -15.86 -32.58 0.18
C SER A 172 -16.73 -31.71 1.12
N ALA A 173 -17.07 -32.28 2.29
CA ALA A 173 -17.65 -31.46 3.32
C ALA A 173 -16.71 -30.26 3.58
N PRO A 174 -17.22 -29.01 3.67
CA PRO A 174 -16.37 -27.89 4.03
C PRO A 174 -15.62 -28.24 5.32
N GLU A 175 -14.34 -27.93 5.37
CA GLU A 175 -13.62 -27.97 6.63
C GLU A 175 -14.36 -27.00 7.57
N GLY A 176 -15.22 -27.54 8.46
CA GLY A 176 -16.12 -26.76 9.30
C GLY A 176 -17.63 -26.94 9.04
N GLY A 177 -18.05 -27.73 8.04
CA GLY A 177 -19.47 -28.08 7.84
C GLY A 177 -20.05 -28.84 9.06
N ASN A 178 -20.84 -28.17 9.90
CA ASN A 178 -21.12 -28.36 11.31
C ASN A 178 -19.98 -27.89 12.23
N ALA A 179 -19.32 -26.77 11.91
CA ALA A 179 -18.32 -26.15 12.78
C ALA A 179 -18.93 -25.92 14.17
N VAL A 180 -18.23 -26.40 15.18
CA VAL A 180 -18.57 -26.06 16.56
C VAL A 180 -18.46 -24.54 16.68
N LYS A 181 -19.49 -23.87 17.15
CA LYS A 181 -19.45 -22.41 17.32
C LYS A 181 -18.38 -22.03 18.34
N GLU A 182 -17.73 -20.88 18.09
CA GLU A 182 -16.80 -20.30 19.04
C GLU A 182 -17.44 -20.08 20.43
N PRO A 183 -16.63 -20.10 21.49
CA PRO A 183 -17.09 -19.72 22.82
C PRO A 183 -17.41 -18.22 22.88
N ILE A 184 -18.44 -17.84 23.66
CA ILE A 184 -18.89 -16.46 23.82
C ILE A 184 -18.29 -15.89 25.10
N PHE A 185 -17.59 -14.79 25.00
CA PHE A 185 -17.00 -14.08 26.15
C PHE A 185 -17.97 -13.02 26.71
N SER A 186 -18.01 -12.86 28.04
CA SER A 186 -18.82 -11.83 28.69
C SER A 186 -18.29 -10.40 28.53
N ALA A 187 -17.07 -10.25 28.05
CA ALA A 187 -16.44 -8.97 27.78
C ALA A 187 -15.62 -9.05 26.48
N GLU A 188 -15.71 -8.03 25.66
CA GLU A 188 -14.90 -7.90 24.44
C GLU A 188 -13.48 -7.40 24.77
N SER A 189 -12.55 -7.55 23.83
CA SER A 189 -11.21 -6.96 23.93
C SER A 189 -11.30 -5.45 24.14
N GLY A 190 -10.36 -4.88 24.89
CA GLY A 190 -10.37 -3.44 25.12
C GLY A 190 -9.59 -2.99 26.35
N PHE A 191 -9.77 -1.70 26.68
CA PHE A 191 -9.15 -1.03 27.82
C PHE A 191 -10.12 -0.97 29.00
N TYR A 192 -9.68 -1.45 30.14
CA TYR A 192 -10.48 -1.56 31.37
C TYR A 192 -9.80 -0.84 32.54
N ASN A 193 -10.52 0.03 33.23
CA ASN A 193 -10.00 0.79 34.37
C ASN A 193 -9.59 -0.06 35.56
N SER A 194 -10.20 -1.24 35.72
CA SER A 194 -9.93 -2.16 36.86
C SER A 194 -10.16 -3.59 36.42
N GLY A 195 -9.58 -4.52 37.16
CA GLY A 195 -9.80 -5.95 36.95
C GLY A 195 -11.29 -6.35 37.09
N PHE A 196 -11.65 -7.42 36.40
CA PHE A 196 -13.01 -7.95 36.35
C PHE A 196 -13.02 -9.47 36.21
N SER A 197 -14.17 -10.06 36.39
CA SER A 197 -14.40 -11.50 36.28
C SER A 197 -14.95 -11.80 34.87
N LEU A 198 -14.21 -12.54 34.08
CA LEU A 198 -14.55 -12.89 32.69
C LEU A 198 -15.27 -14.24 32.67
N SER A 199 -16.51 -14.26 32.21
CA SER A 199 -17.24 -15.50 31.94
C SER A 199 -17.14 -15.90 30.49
N ILE A 200 -17.04 -17.22 30.24
CA ILE A 200 -17.03 -17.80 28.89
C ILE A 200 -18.19 -18.79 28.79
N THR A 201 -19.06 -18.61 27.81
CA THR A 201 -20.22 -19.46 27.57
C THR A 201 -19.90 -20.42 26.41
N ALA A 202 -20.01 -21.72 26.71
CA ALA A 202 -19.89 -22.75 25.68
C ALA A 202 -21.16 -22.84 24.83
N PRO A 203 -21.08 -23.19 23.54
CA PRO A 203 -22.22 -23.66 22.76
C PRO A 203 -22.90 -24.88 23.44
N GLU A 204 -24.17 -25.11 23.12
CA GLU A 204 -24.92 -26.24 23.68
C GLU A 204 -24.21 -27.57 23.41
N GLY A 205 -23.97 -28.33 24.48
CA GLY A 205 -23.31 -29.65 24.41
C GLY A 205 -21.79 -29.63 24.19
N ALA A 206 -21.17 -28.46 24.22
CA ALA A 206 -19.72 -28.31 24.07
C ALA A 206 -19.05 -27.95 25.44
N LYS A 207 -17.75 -28.21 25.54
CA LYS A 207 -16.84 -27.73 26.56
C LYS A 207 -15.92 -26.65 26.00
N VAL A 208 -15.45 -25.74 26.85
CA VAL A 208 -14.47 -24.72 26.47
C VAL A 208 -13.12 -25.05 27.07
N TYR A 209 -12.07 -25.01 26.25
CA TYR A 209 -10.67 -25.06 26.67
C TYR A 209 -9.99 -23.75 26.33
N TYR A 210 -9.09 -23.28 27.19
CA TYR A 210 -8.45 -21.98 27.01
C TYR A 210 -7.00 -21.96 27.43
N THR A 211 -6.25 -20.97 26.91
CA THR A 211 -4.88 -20.61 27.26
C THR A 211 -4.78 -19.11 27.56
N THR A 212 -3.75 -18.71 28.31
CA THR A 212 -3.48 -17.33 28.71
C THR A 212 -2.09 -16.84 28.32
N ASP A 213 -1.38 -17.63 27.55
CA ASP A 213 0.03 -17.44 27.20
C ASP A 213 0.31 -17.34 25.69
N GLY A 214 -0.74 -17.28 24.88
CA GLY A 214 -0.65 -17.21 23.42
C GLY A 214 -0.68 -18.57 22.74
N SER A 215 -0.45 -19.69 23.45
CA SER A 215 -0.48 -21.02 22.85
C SER A 215 -1.87 -21.38 22.32
N ASP A 216 -1.92 -22.21 21.29
CA ASP A 216 -3.17 -22.69 20.71
C ASP A 216 -3.89 -23.59 21.72
N PRO A 217 -5.15 -23.30 22.07
CA PRO A 217 -5.90 -24.12 23.02
C PRO A 217 -6.29 -25.46 22.38
N THR A 218 -6.06 -26.53 23.14
CA THR A 218 -6.37 -27.91 22.76
C THR A 218 -7.19 -28.57 23.87
N THR A 219 -7.65 -29.81 23.69
CA THR A 219 -8.29 -30.61 24.75
C THR A 219 -7.36 -30.92 25.93
N SER A 220 -6.06 -30.69 25.80
CA SER A 220 -5.07 -30.79 26.88
C SER A 220 -4.88 -29.47 27.63
N SER A 221 -5.42 -28.37 27.14
CA SER A 221 -5.40 -27.07 27.79
C SER A 221 -6.38 -27.01 28.96
N GLN A 222 -6.37 -25.92 29.71
CA GLN A 222 -7.26 -25.76 30.85
C GLN A 222 -8.73 -25.75 30.43
N GLU A 223 -9.54 -26.65 30.98
CA GLU A 223 -11.00 -26.63 30.79
C GLU A 223 -11.60 -25.46 31.58
N TYR A 224 -12.45 -24.65 30.91
CA TYR A 224 -13.16 -23.58 31.60
C TYR A 224 -14.28 -24.09 32.45
N THR A 225 -14.16 -23.90 33.77
CA THR A 225 -15.15 -24.37 34.77
C THR A 225 -15.65 -23.23 35.67
N SER A 226 -14.97 -22.10 35.69
CA SER A 226 -15.33 -20.94 36.53
C SER A 226 -14.78 -19.65 35.90
N PRO A 227 -15.38 -18.48 36.24
CA PRO A 227 -14.92 -17.20 35.68
C PRO A 227 -13.44 -16.94 35.93
N ILE A 228 -12.76 -16.38 34.89
CA ILE A 228 -11.34 -16.03 34.89
C ILE A 228 -11.19 -14.61 35.46
N ASN A 229 -10.29 -14.42 36.41
CA ASN A 229 -9.98 -13.09 36.93
C ASN A 229 -9.02 -12.37 35.97
N ILE A 230 -9.51 -11.36 35.29
CA ILE A 230 -8.73 -10.48 34.43
C ILE A 230 -8.25 -9.29 35.24
N GLN A 231 -6.95 -9.07 35.29
CA GLN A 231 -6.31 -8.03 36.10
C GLN A 231 -5.12 -7.38 35.38
N ASP A 232 -4.57 -6.31 35.95
CA ASP A 232 -3.34 -5.70 35.46
C ASP A 232 -2.19 -6.72 35.52
N MET A 233 -1.58 -6.97 34.38
CA MET A 233 -0.52 -7.96 34.22
C MET A 233 0.88 -7.35 34.25
N THR A 234 1.01 -6.03 34.41
CA THR A 234 2.31 -5.30 34.29
C THR A 234 3.32 -5.79 35.33
N ASP A 235 2.88 -6.09 36.54
CA ASP A 235 3.76 -6.57 37.62
C ASP A 235 4.12 -8.05 37.53
N THR A 236 3.55 -8.79 36.57
CA THR A 236 3.93 -10.20 36.33
C THR A 236 5.32 -10.31 35.70
N GLU A 237 5.98 -11.45 35.88
CA GLU A 237 7.30 -11.68 35.29
C GLU A 237 7.29 -11.57 33.74
N ASN A 238 8.33 -11.00 33.22
CA ASN A 238 8.59 -10.99 31.79
C ASN A 238 8.91 -12.41 31.29
N ARG A 239 8.34 -12.81 30.17
CA ARG A 239 8.52 -14.15 29.60
C ARG A 239 9.19 -14.09 28.22
N LEU A 240 8.43 -13.65 27.21
CA LEU A 240 8.91 -13.60 25.83
C LEU A 240 10.00 -12.52 25.66
N SER A 241 9.85 -11.43 26.37
CA SER A 241 10.81 -10.32 26.35
C SER A 241 12.18 -10.65 26.99
N MET A 242 12.28 -11.73 27.72
CA MET A 242 13.56 -12.22 28.29
C MET A 242 14.38 -13.05 27.32
N ARG A 243 13.88 -13.38 26.14
CA ARG A 243 14.61 -14.19 25.15
C ARG A 243 15.80 -13.45 24.58
N THR A 244 16.93 -14.14 24.49
CA THR A 244 18.21 -13.61 24.00
C THR A 244 18.67 -14.27 22.68
N ASP A 245 17.97 -15.28 22.21
CA ASP A 245 18.23 -16.04 20.99
C ASP A 245 17.55 -15.45 19.74
N ILE A 246 17.18 -14.17 19.80
CA ILE A 246 16.44 -13.45 18.75
C ILE A 246 17.33 -12.66 17.79
N SER A 247 18.62 -12.58 18.03
CA SER A 247 19.56 -11.87 17.17
C SER A 247 20.98 -12.40 17.38
N THR A 248 21.86 -12.19 16.39
CA THR A 248 23.31 -12.34 16.54
C THR A 248 23.93 -11.14 17.27
N ASP A 249 23.24 -10.01 17.34
CA ASP A 249 23.67 -8.85 18.10
C ASP A 249 23.43 -9.08 19.60
N GLN A 250 24.11 -8.28 20.44
CA GLN A 250 23.90 -8.37 21.87
C GLN A 250 22.47 -7.99 22.24
N VAL A 251 21.69 -8.96 22.69
CA VAL A 251 20.33 -8.75 23.18
C VAL A 251 20.37 -8.35 24.64
N SER A 252 19.81 -7.20 24.98
CA SER A 252 19.64 -6.75 26.36
C SER A 252 18.22 -7.05 26.81
N ALA A 253 18.04 -7.99 27.73
CA ALA A 253 16.76 -8.22 28.36
C ALA A 253 16.34 -6.98 29.18
N PRO A 254 15.02 -6.65 29.26
CA PRO A 254 14.54 -5.54 30.06
C PRO A 254 14.87 -5.75 31.54
N LYS A 255 15.32 -4.71 32.23
CA LYS A 255 15.67 -4.74 33.65
C LYS A 255 14.48 -4.59 34.57
N LYS A 256 13.34 -4.22 34.03
CA LYS A 256 12.06 -4.00 34.73
C LYS A 256 10.98 -4.85 34.07
N ASN A 257 9.89 -5.07 34.78
CA ASN A 257 8.69 -5.60 34.16
C ASN A 257 8.22 -4.59 33.11
N ILE A 258 8.01 -5.12 31.89
CA ILE A 258 7.44 -4.34 30.80
C ILE A 258 5.92 -4.32 30.91
N ASP A 259 5.29 -3.43 30.19
CA ASP A 259 3.85 -3.34 30.13
C ASP A 259 3.23 -4.59 29.51
N LYS A 260 2.04 -5.01 30.03
CA LYS A 260 1.36 -6.23 29.58
C LYS A 260 -0.14 -6.08 29.50
N ALA A 261 -0.74 -6.76 28.54
CA ALA A 261 -2.16 -7.05 28.45
C ALA A 261 -2.43 -8.50 28.89
N ALA A 262 -3.59 -8.76 29.44
CA ALA A 262 -4.08 -10.12 29.62
C ALA A 262 -4.65 -10.62 28.27
N ILE A 263 -4.26 -11.82 27.86
CA ILE A 263 -4.76 -12.47 26.64
C ILE A 263 -5.48 -13.76 27.00
N ILE A 264 -6.55 -14.04 26.29
CA ILE A 264 -7.27 -15.31 26.39
C ILE A 264 -7.49 -15.84 24.97
N ARG A 265 -7.05 -17.07 24.73
CA ARG A 265 -7.40 -17.85 23.55
C ARG A 265 -8.27 -19.02 23.97
N ALA A 266 -9.38 -19.26 23.29
CA ALA A 266 -10.30 -20.32 23.68
C ALA A 266 -10.94 -21.00 22.47
N VAL A 267 -11.25 -22.30 22.63
CA VAL A 267 -11.98 -23.11 21.66
C VAL A 267 -13.15 -23.82 22.36
N SER A 268 -14.19 -24.06 21.61
CA SER A 268 -15.28 -24.98 22.02
C SER A 268 -15.00 -26.36 21.43
N VAL A 269 -15.21 -27.41 22.21
CA VAL A 269 -15.07 -28.80 21.78
C VAL A 269 -16.39 -29.54 22.08
N ASP A 270 -17.01 -30.08 21.06
CA ASP A 270 -18.28 -30.80 21.21
C ASP A 270 -18.11 -32.25 21.70
N SER A 271 -19.23 -32.93 21.92
CA SER A 271 -19.25 -34.34 22.41
C SER A 271 -18.64 -35.36 21.44
N GLN A 272 -18.39 -34.97 20.17
CA GLN A 272 -17.74 -35.78 19.14
C GLN A 272 -16.24 -35.49 19.01
N GLY A 273 -15.72 -34.54 19.82
CA GLY A 273 -14.32 -34.12 19.78
C GLY A 273 -14.00 -33.11 18.67
N ARG A 274 -15.01 -32.53 18.00
CA ARG A 274 -14.79 -31.48 16.98
C ARG A 274 -14.53 -30.16 17.68
N VAL A 275 -13.62 -29.36 17.12
CA VAL A 275 -13.09 -28.12 17.72
C VAL A 275 -13.55 -26.91 16.87
N SER A 276 -13.92 -25.83 17.54
CA SER A 276 -14.20 -24.54 16.88
C SER A 276 -12.92 -23.86 16.39
N SER A 277 -13.05 -22.79 15.57
CA SER A 277 -12.00 -21.80 15.44
C SER A 277 -11.61 -21.22 16.81
N ILE A 278 -10.36 -20.69 16.86
CA ILE A 278 -9.83 -20.09 18.09
C ILE A 278 -10.38 -18.68 18.24
N ALA A 279 -11.06 -18.41 19.35
CA ALA A 279 -11.49 -17.07 19.72
C ALA A 279 -10.43 -16.39 20.61
N THR A 280 -9.84 -15.30 20.15
CA THR A 280 -8.80 -14.55 20.88
C THR A 280 -9.38 -13.26 21.47
N ARG A 281 -8.98 -12.89 22.69
CA ARG A 281 -9.32 -11.62 23.36
C ARG A 281 -8.10 -11.04 24.06
N THR A 282 -7.98 -9.70 23.99
CA THR A 282 -6.90 -8.93 24.61
C THR A 282 -7.47 -7.87 25.54
N TYR A 283 -7.02 -7.83 26.79
CA TYR A 283 -7.52 -6.93 27.83
C TYR A 283 -6.38 -6.11 28.43
N PHE A 284 -6.43 -4.78 28.23
CA PHE A 284 -5.54 -3.81 28.87
C PHE A 284 -6.20 -3.31 30.16
N VAL A 285 -5.72 -3.74 31.30
CA VAL A 285 -6.33 -3.43 32.61
C VAL A 285 -5.51 -2.41 33.35
N GLY A 286 -6.19 -1.46 34.03
CA GLY A 286 -5.54 -0.38 34.76
C GLY A 286 -4.95 0.73 33.88
N LYS A 287 -5.28 0.72 32.56
CA LYS A 287 -4.74 1.62 31.55
C LYS A 287 -5.86 2.21 30.72
N THR A 288 -5.61 3.40 30.19
CA THR A 288 -6.47 4.01 29.17
C THR A 288 -5.63 4.37 27.96
N ALA A 289 -6.19 4.27 26.77
CA ALA A 289 -5.48 4.63 25.55
C ALA A 289 -4.94 6.06 25.58
N SER A 290 -5.70 7.01 26.14
CA SER A 290 -5.34 8.42 26.20
C SER A 290 -4.23 8.74 27.22
N SER A 291 -4.25 8.10 28.39
CA SER A 291 -3.30 8.41 29.46
C SER A 291 -2.02 7.59 29.38
N TYR A 292 -2.04 6.43 28.73
CA TYR A 292 -0.90 5.51 28.70
C TYR A 292 -0.20 5.48 27.35
N TYR A 293 -0.98 5.49 26.26
CA TYR A 293 -0.45 5.35 24.89
C TYR A 293 -0.67 6.60 24.03
N ASN A 294 -1.00 7.74 24.64
CA ASN A 294 -1.15 9.03 23.97
C ASN A 294 -2.15 8.97 22.78
N ASN A 295 -3.21 8.19 22.90
CA ASN A 295 -4.17 7.88 21.82
C ASN A 295 -3.56 7.25 20.57
N MET A 296 -2.35 6.70 20.65
CA MET A 296 -1.78 5.94 19.53
C MET A 296 -2.59 4.70 19.25
N LYS A 297 -2.48 4.22 18.01
CA LYS A 297 -2.93 2.87 17.66
C LYS A 297 -2.17 1.84 18.48
N VAL A 298 -2.88 0.84 19.01
CA VAL A 298 -2.29 -0.29 19.72
C VAL A 298 -2.62 -1.56 18.95
N VAL A 299 -1.60 -2.31 18.58
CA VAL A 299 -1.73 -3.60 17.88
C VAL A 299 -1.43 -4.72 18.88
N SER A 300 -2.38 -5.62 19.06
CA SER A 300 -2.19 -6.90 19.71
C SER A 300 -2.05 -7.99 18.67
N LEU A 301 -0.88 -8.61 18.63
CA LEU A 301 -0.56 -9.73 17.78
C LEU A 301 -0.43 -10.98 18.66
N VAL A 302 -1.37 -11.91 18.54
CA VAL A 302 -1.41 -13.11 19.35
C VAL A 302 -1.26 -14.35 18.47
N THR A 303 -0.27 -15.19 18.78
CA THR A 303 0.01 -16.41 18.03
C THR A 303 0.55 -17.47 18.97
N ASP A 304 0.54 -18.75 18.55
CA ASP A 304 1.26 -19.76 19.32
C ASP A 304 2.74 -19.34 19.45
N PRO A 305 3.31 -19.23 20.67
CA PRO A 305 4.67 -18.78 20.87
C PRO A 305 5.71 -19.56 20.04
N ASP A 306 5.44 -20.82 19.72
CA ASP A 306 6.31 -21.63 18.88
C ASP A 306 6.40 -21.08 17.45
N ASN A 307 5.36 -20.40 16.94
CA ASN A 307 5.39 -19.75 15.63
C ASN A 307 6.45 -18.65 15.54
N LEU A 308 6.82 -18.05 16.67
CA LEU A 308 7.85 -17.02 16.74
C LEU A 308 9.19 -17.56 17.26
N PHE A 309 9.15 -18.47 18.24
CA PHE A 309 10.30 -18.73 19.10
C PHE A 309 10.78 -20.19 19.16
N ASP A 310 10.15 -21.12 18.44
CA ASP A 310 10.63 -22.50 18.33
C ASP A 310 11.87 -22.57 17.42
N ASP A 311 12.78 -23.51 17.70
CA ASP A 311 14.02 -23.66 16.95
C ASP A 311 13.81 -24.08 15.48
N GLU A 312 12.75 -24.82 15.17
CA GLU A 312 12.47 -25.34 13.82
C GLU A 312 11.57 -24.38 13.03
N LYS A 313 10.41 -24.03 13.58
CA LYS A 313 9.37 -23.27 12.89
C LYS A 313 9.32 -21.80 13.29
N GLY A 314 9.97 -21.38 14.37
CA GLY A 314 9.92 -20.02 14.88
C GLY A 314 10.58 -19.01 13.95
N ILE A 315 9.82 -17.97 13.60
CA ILE A 315 10.28 -16.97 12.62
C ILE A 315 11.06 -15.81 13.22
N TYR A 316 11.13 -15.69 14.56
CA TYR A 316 11.76 -14.54 15.25
C TYR A 316 13.16 -14.87 15.80
N VAL A 317 13.54 -16.13 15.86
CA VAL A 317 14.77 -16.62 16.51
C VAL A 317 15.89 -16.95 15.53
N LEU A 318 17.08 -17.20 16.07
CA LEU A 318 18.20 -17.78 15.35
C LEU A 318 17.86 -19.17 14.80
N GLY A 319 17.32 -20.03 15.65
CA GLY A 319 16.77 -21.33 15.32
C GLY A 319 17.72 -22.33 14.68
N ASN A 320 17.16 -23.39 14.09
CA ASN A 320 17.91 -24.49 13.50
C ASN A 320 18.69 -24.07 12.26
N VAL A 321 18.20 -23.08 11.50
CA VAL A 321 18.93 -22.55 10.34
C VAL A 321 20.30 -21.99 10.77
N TYR A 322 20.34 -21.24 11.85
CA TYR A 322 21.59 -20.70 12.40
C TYR A 322 22.51 -21.81 12.91
N LYS A 323 21.96 -22.76 13.67
CA LYS A 323 22.73 -23.92 14.22
C LYS A 323 23.36 -24.76 13.12
N GLN A 324 22.65 -25.01 12.02
CA GLN A 324 23.13 -25.80 10.88
C GLN A 324 24.21 -25.09 10.05
N ASN A 325 24.21 -23.74 10.07
CA ASN A 325 25.22 -22.93 9.34
C ASN A 325 26.44 -22.55 10.19
N GLY A 326 26.74 -23.30 11.25
CA GLY A 326 27.95 -23.15 12.06
C GLY A 326 27.82 -22.15 13.22
N GLY A 327 26.64 -21.72 13.56
CA GLY A 327 26.33 -20.80 14.67
C GLY A 327 26.57 -21.36 16.09
N GLY A 328 27.23 -22.50 16.23
CA GLY A 328 27.49 -23.16 17.50
C GLY A 328 28.97 -23.28 17.96
N GLY A 329 29.91 -22.66 17.26
CA GLY A 329 31.30 -22.90 17.52
C GLY A 329 32.22 -21.69 17.42
N PHE A 330 32.08 -20.71 18.31
CA PHE A 330 33.21 -19.87 18.75
C PHE A 330 32.99 -19.40 20.20
N GLY A 331 33.44 -20.22 21.13
CA GLY A 331 33.74 -19.78 22.48
C GLY A 331 34.88 -18.78 22.44
N GLY A 332 34.63 -17.58 22.83
CA GLY A 332 35.57 -16.62 23.38
C GLY A 332 36.59 -16.00 22.43
N ILE A 333 36.27 -14.91 21.80
CA ILE A 333 37.18 -13.77 21.67
C ILE A 333 36.41 -12.50 22.01
N GLY A 334 37.01 -11.80 22.99
CA GLY A 334 36.42 -10.67 23.66
C GLY A 334 35.98 -9.49 22.76
N GLY A 335 35.05 -8.81 23.31
CA GLY A 335 34.53 -7.49 23.06
C GLY A 335 35.10 -6.66 21.92
N TRP A 336 34.21 -6.40 20.95
CA TRP A 336 34.31 -5.14 20.23
C TRP A 336 33.02 -4.38 20.52
N GLY A 337 33.16 -3.49 21.47
CA GLY A 337 32.17 -2.52 21.77
C GLY A 337 32.12 -1.46 20.68
N GLY A 338 30.93 -0.98 20.43
CA GLY A 338 30.69 0.28 19.80
C GLY A 338 30.63 0.21 18.27
N PHE A 339 29.44 0.46 17.72
CA PHE A 339 29.29 1.02 16.38
C PHE A 339 30.07 2.34 16.32
N GLY A 340 31.37 2.26 16.10
CA GLY A 340 32.26 3.38 15.88
C GLY A 340 32.76 3.36 14.45
N GLY A 341 32.18 4.26 13.64
CA GLY A 341 32.89 4.84 12.53
C GLY A 341 33.13 3.93 11.31
N MET A 342 32.15 3.82 10.40
CA MET A 342 32.53 3.81 9.00
C MET A 342 33.19 5.16 8.70
N ASN A 343 34.51 5.18 8.63
CA ASN A 343 35.25 6.31 8.09
C ASN A 343 34.86 6.49 6.63
N VAL A 344 33.92 7.39 6.38
CA VAL A 344 33.84 8.02 5.07
C VAL A 344 35.14 8.83 4.97
N MET A 345 36.02 8.41 4.06
CA MET A 345 37.24 9.18 3.78
C MET A 345 36.85 10.60 3.48
N ALA A 346 37.17 11.50 4.40
CA ALA A 346 37.23 12.91 4.11
C ALA A 346 38.39 13.12 3.12
N ASP A 347 38.11 13.74 1.98
CA ASP A 347 39.14 14.24 1.08
C ASP A 347 39.95 15.33 1.81
N GLU A 348 41.16 14.97 2.26
CA GLU A 348 42.22 15.96 2.49
C GLU A 348 43.00 16.18 1.17
N PRO A 349 43.31 17.43 0.82
CA PRO A 349 44.05 17.71 -0.41
C PRO A 349 45.55 17.58 -0.21
N GLY A 350 46.16 16.68 -0.97
CA GLY A 350 47.52 16.83 -1.45
C GLY A 350 48.66 16.28 -0.65
N GLN A 351 49.26 15.21 -1.11
CA GLN A 351 50.70 15.08 -1.41
C GLN A 351 50.92 13.83 -2.29
N PRO A 352 51.84 13.83 -3.27
CA PRO A 352 52.06 12.71 -4.16
C PRO A 352 53.22 11.80 -3.71
N GLY A 353 53.09 10.50 -3.85
CA GLY A 353 54.26 9.65 -3.81
C GLY A 353 54.06 8.20 -3.40
N GLN A 354 54.27 7.36 -4.39
CA GLN A 354 54.76 5.97 -4.29
C GLN A 354 53.72 4.84 -4.26
N GLN A 355 53.64 4.19 -5.41
CA GLN A 355 53.31 2.76 -5.53
C GLN A 355 54.39 1.87 -4.94
N PRO A 356 54.06 0.63 -4.54
CA PRO A 356 54.44 -0.46 -5.44
C PRO A 356 53.46 -1.66 -5.53
N GLY A 357 53.47 -2.25 -6.69
CA GLY A 357 53.56 -3.71 -6.83
C GLY A 357 52.29 -4.52 -6.89
N GLY A 358 51.87 -4.90 -8.09
CA GLY A 358 50.83 -5.88 -8.34
C GLY A 358 51.21 -7.31 -8.03
N ILE A 359 50.25 -8.20 -8.12
CA ILE A 359 50.23 -9.61 -8.55
C ILE A 359 48.72 -9.97 -8.58
N GLY A 360 48.12 -10.38 -9.65
CA GLY A 360 48.21 -11.62 -10.35
C GLY A 360 46.83 -12.21 -10.45
N GLY A 361 46.25 -12.32 -11.66
CA GLY A 361 44.92 -12.87 -11.95
C GLY A 361 44.84 -14.39 -11.84
N TRP A 362 43.64 -14.88 -11.75
CA TRP A 362 43.14 -16.22 -12.14
C TRP A 362 41.66 -16.02 -12.47
N GLY A 363 41.07 -16.21 -13.61
CA GLY A 363 40.97 -17.43 -14.39
C GLY A 363 39.62 -18.09 -14.10
N GLY A 364 38.72 -17.99 -15.10
CA GLY A 364 37.31 -18.40 -15.06
C GLY A 364 37.08 -19.89 -14.77
N ASN A 365 35.82 -20.22 -14.54
CA ASN A 365 35.21 -21.42 -15.14
C ASN A 365 33.68 -21.42 -14.99
N ASP A 366 33.06 -21.82 -16.08
CA ASP A 366 31.65 -22.16 -16.28
C ASP A 366 31.07 -23.09 -15.18
N TRP A 367 29.84 -22.84 -14.79
CA TRP A 367 28.89 -23.89 -14.47
C TRP A 367 27.49 -23.46 -14.94
N GLY A 368 27.11 -24.05 -16.07
CA GLY A 368 25.71 -24.14 -16.45
C GLY A 368 24.98 -25.17 -15.58
N GLY A 369 23.80 -24.87 -15.18
CA GLY A 369 22.90 -25.77 -14.50
C GLY A 369 21.54 -25.16 -14.29
N ASN A 370 20.58 -25.55 -15.10
CA ASN A 370 19.15 -25.35 -14.88
C ASN A 370 18.77 -25.60 -13.43
N ASN A 371 18.04 -24.67 -12.83
CA ASN A 371 17.04 -25.01 -11.83
C ASN A 371 16.00 -23.92 -11.70
N ASP A 372 14.79 -24.31 -11.97
CA ASP A 372 13.50 -23.76 -11.59
C ASP A 372 13.47 -23.40 -10.09
N TRP A 373 13.44 -22.12 -9.76
CA TRP A 373 13.05 -21.61 -8.43
C TRP A 373 12.46 -20.23 -8.59
N GLY A 374 11.14 -20.17 -8.63
CA GLY A 374 10.38 -18.96 -8.33
C GLY A 374 10.61 -18.58 -6.86
N GLY A 375 11.62 -17.78 -6.58
CA GLY A 375 11.92 -17.25 -5.26
C GLY A 375 12.88 -16.09 -5.44
N GLY A 376 12.40 -14.87 -5.15
CA GLY A 376 13.21 -13.65 -5.19
C GLY A 376 14.50 -13.81 -4.39
N PHE A 377 15.61 -13.62 -5.05
CA PHE A 377 16.93 -13.66 -4.43
C PHE A 377 17.18 -12.40 -3.61
N ASP A 378 17.68 -12.63 -2.39
CA ASP A 378 18.14 -11.56 -1.50
C ASP A 378 19.50 -11.04 -1.96
N TRP A 379 19.58 -9.77 -2.32
CA TRP A 379 20.84 -9.14 -2.65
C TRP A 379 21.71 -8.95 -1.40
N GLY A 380 22.44 -10.02 -1.04
CA GLY A 380 23.72 -9.90 -0.38
C GLY A 380 24.88 -9.95 -1.40
N GLY A 381 24.74 -9.35 -2.57
CA GLY A 381 25.65 -9.45 -3.69
C GLY A 381 26.45 -8.20 -4.03
N GLY A 382 26.75 -7.36 -3.06
CA GLY A 382 27.89 -6.46 -3.12
C GLY A 382 29.01 -7.04 -2.28
N ASN A 383 30.18 -7.21 -2.83
CA ASN A 383 31.41 -7.77 -2.22
C ASN A 383 31.93 -6.92 -1.04
N TRP A 384 31.06 -6.68 -0.05
CA TRP A 384 31.35 -6.14 1.26
C TRP A 384 31.04 -7.24 2.26
N GLY A 385 32.06 -7.87 2.82
CA GLY A 385 32.01 -9.04 3.67
C GLY A 385 31.21 -8.95 4.97
N PHE A 386 29.97 -8.57 4.90
CA PHE A 386 28.96 -8.67 5.96
C PHE A 386 27.83 -9.58 5.50
N GLY A 387 28.15 -10.85 5.22
CA GLY A 387 27.14 -11.87 5.08
C GLY A 387 26.39 -11.99 6.40
N THR A 388 25.07 -11.72 6.39
CA THR A 388 24.22 -12.06 7.52
C THR A 388 24.27 -13.58 7.67
N THR A 389 24.70 -14.08 8.83
CA THR A 389 24.66 -15.52 9.10
C THR A 389 23.21 -15.99 8.95
N PRO A 390 22.95 -17.02 8.13
CA PRO A 390 21.59 -17.54 7.97
C PRO A 390 20.99 -17.92 9.32
N ALA A 391 19.75 -17.54 9.54
CA ALA A 391 18.97 -17.83 10.73
C ALA A 391 17.49 -18.02 10.33
N ASN A 392 16.64 -18.51 11.24
CA ASN A 392 15.21 -18.64 10.94
C ASN A 392 14.60 -17.30 10.51
N TYR A 393 14.92 -16.21 11.18
CA TYR A 393 14.39 -14.88 10.86
C TYR A 393 14.91 -14.31 9.51
N THR A 394 15.92 -14.90 8.90
CA THR A 394 16.40 -14.49 7.56
C THR A 394 15.60 -15.16 6.44
N GLN A 395 14.85 -16.20 6.77
CA GLN A 395 14.11 -17.00 5.78
C GLN A 395 12.95 -16.21 5.18
N LYS A 396 12.62 -16.52 3.94
CA LYS A 396 11.58 -15.89 3.14
C LYS A 396 10.64 -16.96 2.59
N GLY A 397 9.60 -16.53 1.90
CA GLY A 397 8.63 -17.44 1.28
C GLY A 397 7.41 -17.69 2.15
N ARG A 398 6.41 -18.34 1.56
CA ARG A 398 5.15 -18.63 2.22
C ARG A 398 5.29 -19.69 3.32
N GLU A 399 6.22 -20.58 3.19
CA GLU A 399 6.55 -21.62 4.18
C GLU A 399 7.04 -21.05 5.52
N TRP A 400 7.44 -19.77 5.52
CA TRP A 400 7.82 -19.00 6.72
C TRP A 400 6.73 -18.00 7.15
N GLU A 401 5.50 -18.14 6.62
CA GLU A 401 4.33 -17.41 7.09
C GLU A 401 3.70 -18.17 8.27
N ARG A 402 3.35 -17.45 9.33
CA ARG A 402 2.75 -18.03 10.54
C ARG A 402 1.40 -17.42 10.79
N PRO A 403 0.39 -18.21 11.20
CA PRO A 403 -0.92 -17.68 11.59
C PRO A 403 -0.82 -16.85 12.86
N ALA A 404 -1.60 -15.79 12.94
CA ALA A 404 -1.74 -14.95 14.13
C ALA A 404 -3.10 -14.28 14.17
N SER A 405 -3.61 -14.02 15.37
CA SER A 405 -4.74 -13.12 15.59
C SER A 405 -4.22 -11.68 15.64
N PHE A 406 -4.72 -10.85 14.73
CA PHE A 406 -4.42 -9.43 14.66
C PHE A 406 -5.60 -8.63 15.18
N GLU A 407 -5.38 -7.85 16.23
CA GLU A 407 -6.38 -6.92 16.76
C GLU A 407 -5.75 -5.53 16.89
N MET A 408 -6.40 -4.52 16.31
CA MET A 408 -5.95 -3.14 16.42
C MET A 408 -6.98 -2.29 17.16
N PHE A 409 -6.48 -1.50 18.09
CA PHE A 409 -7.23 -0.51 18.84
C PHE A 409 -6.83 0.88 18.38
N ASP A 410 -7.83 1.73 18.14
CA ASP A 410 -7.63 3.15 17.84
C ASP A 410 -8.49 3.96 18.80
N ASN A 411 -7.90 4.95 19.47
CA ASN A 411 -8.51 5.70 20.56
C ASN A 411 -9.15 4.82 21.65
N GLY A 412 -8.58 3.62 21.86
CA GLY A 412 -9.04 2.66 22.86
C GLY A 412 -10.16 1.71 22.43
N GLU A 413 -10.70 1.89 21.23
CA GLU A 413 -11.74 1.02 20.66
C GLU A 413 -11.12 -0.02 19.73
N SER A 414 -11.58 -1.27 19.79
CA SER A 414 -11.18 -2.32 18.85
C SER A 414 -11.79 -2.04 17.47
N VAL A 415 -10.96 -1.71 16.52
CA VAL A 415 -11.39 -1.26 15.17
C VAL A 415 -11.16 -2.29 14.08
N VAL A 416 -10.18 -3.17 14.25
CA VAL A 416 -9.90 -4.30 13.35
C VAL A 416 -9.61 -5.52 14.19
N LYS A 417 -10.23 -6.65 13.85
CA LYS A 417 -9.97 -7.94 14.47
C LYS A 417 -10.17 -9.05 13.46
N GLN A 418 -9.09 -9.76 13.13
CA GLN A 418 -9.14 -10.92 12.25
C GLN A 418 -7.88 -11.79 12.35
N GLU A 419 -7.97 -13.01 11.88
CA GLU A 419 -6.82 -13.88 11.69
C GLU A 419 -6.04 -13.46 10.44
N VAL A 420 -4.71 -13.57 10.52
CA VAL A 420 -3.76 -13.10 9.49
C VAL A 420 -2.56 -14.02 9.40
N GLY A 421 -1.81 -13.92 8.29
CA GLY A 421 -0.47 -14.48 8.18
C GLY A 421 0.60 -13.43 8.51
N ILE A 422 1.63 -13.80 9.25
CA ILE A 422 2.75 -12.92 9.57
C ILE A 422 4.08 -13.48 9.09
N ARG A 423 4.95 -12.62 8.58
CA ARG A 423 6.35 -12.94 8.22
C ARG A 423 7.29 -11.85 8.68
N ILE A 424 8.53 -12.20 9.02
CA ILE A 424 9.56 -11.18 9.26
C ILE A 424 9.86 -10.44 7.95
N LYS A 425 9.88 -9.09 8.03
CA LYS A 425 10.21 -8.20 6.91
C LYS A 425 11.62 -7.62 7.04
N GLY A 426 12.19 -7.25 5.91
CA GLY A 426 13.46 -6.53 5.80
C GLY A 426 14.53 -7.33 5.06
N ALA A 427 15.66 -6.69 4.82
CA ALA A 427 16.91 -7.29 4.40
C ALA A 427 17.85 -7.39 5.60
N TYR A 428 18.77 -6.46 5.76
CA TYR A 428 19.65 -6.41 6.93
C TYR A 428 18.88 -6.22 8.26
N SER A 429 17.83 -5.40 8.27
CA SER A 429 17.01 -5.14 9.47
C SER A 429 16.33 -6.39 10.08
N ARG A 430 16.33 -7.54 9.39
CA ARG A 430 15.91 -8.83 9.99
C ARG A 430 16.80 -9.26 11.14
N THR A 431 18.06 -8.84 11.15
CA THR A 431 19.03 -9.16 12.22
C THR A 431 18.79 -8.34 13.48
N ALA A 432 18.10 -7.19 13.38
CA ALA A 432 17.81 -6.33 14.52
C ALA A 432 17.08 -7.11 15.64
N VAL A 433 17.31 -6.73 16.89
CA VAL A 433 16.61 -7.33 18.04
C VAL A 433 15.10 -7.07 18.01
N GLN A 434 14.71 -5.90 17.56
CA GLN A 434 13.34 -5.51 17.25
C GLN A 434 13.09 -5.69 15.74
N LYS A 435 12.26 -6.65 15.35
CA LYS A 435 12.05 -7.02 13.94
C LYS A 435 10.76 -6.46 13.38
N SER A 436 10.74 -6.19 12.09
CA SER A 436 9.53 -5.80 11.35
C SER A 436 8.73 -7.01 10.91
N PHE A 437 7.41 -6.84 10.78
CA PHE A 437 6.50 -7.85 10.26
C PHE A 437 5.79 -7.35 9.00
N ASN A 438 5.62 -8.24 8.02
CA ASN A 438 4.53 -8.15 7.07
C ASN A 438 3.34 -8.90 7.64
N VAL A 439 2.18 -8.27 7.58
CA VAL A 439 0.87 -8.85 7.94
C VAL A 439 0.11 -9.05 6.64
N TYR A 440 -0.34 -10.25 6.38
CA TYR A 440 -1.07 -10.63 5.18
C TYR A 440 -2.49 -11.03 5.54
N SER A 441 -3.45 -10.39 4.89
CA SER A 441 -4.82 -10.84 4.89
C SER A 441 -5.01 -11.84 3.75
N ARG A 442 -5.52 -13.01 4.06
CA ARG A 442 -5.73 -14.08 3.09
C ARG A 442 -6.96 -14.89 3.45
N MET A 443 -7.64 -15.42 2.45
CA MET A 443 -8.78 -16.34 2.66
C MET A 443 -8.42 -17.56 3.53
N ASP A 444 -7.17 -18.03 3.50
CA ASP A 444 -6.68 -19.10 4.37
C ASP A 444 -6.85 -18.75 5.87
N TYR A 445 -6.90 -17.48 6.20
CA TYR A 445 -7.12 -16.95 7.54
C TYR A 445 -8.53 -16.40 7.74
N GLY A 446 -9.43 -16.56 6.75
CA GLY A 446 -10.84 -16.23 6.82
C GLY A 446 -11.27 -14.96 6.07
N LYS A 447 -10.37 -14.00 5.85
CA LYS A 447 -10.65 -12.77 5.09
C LYS A 447 -9.47 -12.39 4.21
N ALA A 448 -9.77 -11.99 2.97
CA ALA A 448 -8.75 -11.56 2.00
C ALA A 448 -8.24 -10.12 2.22
N GLU A 449 -8.96 -9.31 2.99
CA GLU A 449 -8.72 -7.89 3.11
C GLU A 449 -8.78 -7.40 4.56
N LEU A 450 -7.98 -6.38 4.85
CA LEU A 450 -8.02 -5.55 6.06
C LEU A 450 -8.74 -4.26 5.72
N GLU A 451 -9.85 -3.96 6.39
CA GLU A 451 -10.66 -2.77 6.11
C GLU A 451 -10.59 -1.78 7.28
N TYR A 452 -9.78 -0.73 7.14
CA TYR A 452 -9.68 0.40 8.07
C TYR A 452 -8.82 1.54 7.48
N ASP A 453 -8.95 2.76 8.01
CA ASP A 453 -8.04 3.87 7.73
C ASP A 453 -6.75 3.73 8.57
N PHE A 454 -5.94 2.71 8.28
CA PHE A 454 -4.73 2.39 9.07
C PHE A 454 -3.75 3.56 9.14
N PHE A 455 -3.74 4.42 8.16
CA PHE A 455 -2.69 5.40 7.91
C PHE A 455 -3.15 6.86 8.08
N ASP A 456 -4.22 7.09 8.87
CA ASP A 456 -4.74 8.43 9.21
C ASP A 456 -5.01 9.31 7.97
N GLY A 457 -5.41 8.66 6.88
CA GLY A 457 -5.72 9.32 5.61
C GLY A 457 -4.49 9.76 4.82
N THR A 458 -3.29 9.28 5.13
CA THR A 458 -2.10 9.51 4.30
C THR A 458 -2.08 8.63 3.05
N ALA A 459 -2.68 7.42 3.09
CA ALA A 459 -2.92 6.60 1.89
C ALA A 459 -4.07 7.17 1.07
N ARG A 460 -3.78 7.65 -0.14
CA ARG A 460 -4.78 8.30 -1.00
C ARG A 460 -4.62 7.92 -2.45
N LYS A 461 -5.77 7.75 -3.12
CA LYS A 461 -5.83 7.58 -4.58
C LYS A 461 -5.31 8.84 -5.26
N GLN A 462 -4.30 8.71 -6.09
CA GLN A 462 -3.73 9.82 -6.86
C GLN A 462 -4.71 10.36 -7.92
N THR A 463 -5.63 9.53 -8.36
CA THR A 463 -6.64 9.90 -9.36
C THR A 463 -7.72 10.86 -8.86
N ASN A 464 -8.01 10.88 -7.54
CA ASN A 464 -9.13 11.67 -7.00
C ASN A 464 -8.99 12.11 -5.54
N GLY A 465 -7.84 11.85 -4.89
CA GLY A 465 -7.55 12.22 -3.51
C GLY A 465 -8.34 11.48 -2.43
N LYS A 466 -9.19 10.51 -2.80
CA LYS A 466 -9.95 9.73 -1.81
C LYS A 466 -9.04 8.83 -1.00
N LYS A 467 -9.36 8.65 0.29
CA LYS A 467 -8.65 7.73 1.19
C LYS A 467 -8.78 6.28 0.72
N ILE A 468 -7.67 5.55 0.83
CA ILE A 468 -7.64 4.09 0.68
C ILE A 468 -7.84 3.50 2.07
N LYS A 469 -8.69 2.50 2.19
CA LYS A 469 -9.07 1.88 3.47
C LYS A 469 -9.13 0.36 3.42
N VAL A 470 -8.86 -0.24 2.27
CA VAL A 470 -8.92 -1.68 2.04
C VAL A 470 -7.54 -2.13 1.57
N PHE A 471 -6.94 -3.12 2.24
CA PHE A 471 -5.57 -3.57 1.99
C PHE A 471 -5.51 -5.11 2.04
N ASP A 472 -4.72 -5.72 1.16
CA ASP A 472 -4.39 -7.15 1.19
C ASP A 472 -3.38 -7.48 2.30
N GLY A 473 -2.76 -6.47 2.86
CA GLY A 473 -1.81 -6.56 3.96
C GLY A 473 -1.12 -5.24 4.25
N ILE A 474 -0.50 -5.18 5.41
CA ILE A 474 0.23 -4.02 5.91
C ILE A 474 1.60 -4.44 6.43
N THR A 475 2.46 -3.47 6.68
CA THR A 475 3.74 -3.69 7.34
C THR A 475 3.75 -3.04 8.73
N ILE A 476 4.17 -3.79 9.74
CA ILE A 476 4.53 -3.28 11.07
C ILE A 476 6.05 -3.12 11.07
N ARG A 477 6.54 -1.87 10.86
CA ARG A 477 7.96 -1.56 10.61
C ARG A 477 8.64 -1.06 11.87
N ASN A 478 9.82 -1.60 12.18
CA ASN A 478 10.63 -1.25 13.35
C ASN A 478 11.41 0.08 13.21
N GLY A 479 11.31 0.76 12.07
CA GLY A 479 12.11 1.96 11.76
C GLY A 479 13.32 1.69 10.85
N GLY A 480 13.51 0.45 10.37
CA GLY A 480 14.62 0.08 9.49
C GLY A 480 15.98 0.23 10.18
N ASN A 481 16.92 0.92 9.54
CA ASN A 481 18.23 1.22 10.11
C ASN A 481 18.18 2.27 11.24
N ASP A 482 17.06 2.98 11.40
CA ASP A 482 16.84 3.97 12.47
C ASP A 482 16.34 3.34 13.79
N VAL A 483 16.20 2.00 13.83
CA VAL A 483 15.83 1.24 15.01
C VAL A 483 16.87 1.42 16.12
N GLY A 484 16.43 1.74 17.35
CA GLY A 484 17.32 2.07 18.45
C GLY A 484 17.92 3.50 18.41
N HIS A 485 17.56 4.27 17.39
CA HIS A 485 17.90 5.68 17.20
C HIS A 485 16.64 6.56 17.30
N ALA A 486 16.34 7.38 16.29
CA ALA A 486 15.16 8.26 16.30
C ALA A 486 13.84 7.57 15.94
N TYR A 487 13.87 6.37 15.32
CA TYR A 487 12.75 5.59 14.80
C TYR A 487 12.00 6.19 13.60
N PHE A 488 11.98 7.52 13.44
CA PHE A 488 11.04 8.19 12.53
C PHE A 488 11.70 9.01 11.42
N ARG A 489 13.02 8.83 11.14
CA ARG A 489 13.67 9.56 10.04
C ARG A 489 12.95 9.37 8.70
N ASP A 490 12.60 8.13 8.36
CA ASP A 490 11.86 7.85 7.14
C ASP A 490 10.46 8.48 7.13
N SER A 491 9.72 8.38 8.25
CA SER A 491 8.39 9.00 8.39
C SER A 491 8.46 10.53 8.25
N ILE A 492 9.45 11.17 8.87
CA ILE A 492 9.69 12.61 8.75
C ILE A 492 9.96 12.97 7.29
N ASN A 493 10.87 12.27 6.61
CA ASN A 493 11.22 12.52 5.21
C ASN A 493 10.02 12.41 4.28
N GLN A 494 9.30 11.31 4.37
CA GLN A 494 8.11 11.10 3.53
C GLN A 494 7.02 12.15 3.80
N SER A 495 6.88 12.62 5.06
CA SER A 495 5.91 13.67 5.40
C SER A 495 6.24 15.01 4.75
N LEU A 496 7.52 15.33 4.64
CA LEU A 496 7.99 16.58 4.07
C LEU A 496 7.81 16.69 2.55
N VAL A 497 7.67 15.55 1.86
CA VAL A 497 7.58 15.48 0.39
C VAL A 497 6.30 14.81 -0.11
N ALA A 498 5.28 14.68 0.73
CA ALA A 498 4.00 14.07 0.37
C ALA A 498 3.23 14.82 -0.74
N ASP A 499 3.62 16.07 -1.01
CA ASP A 499 3.10 16.93 -2.07
C ASP A 499 3.84 16.78 -3.41
N ARG A 500 4.87 15.92 -3.50
CA ARG A 500 5.67 15.72 -4.70
C ARG A 500 5.07 14.69 -5.64
N SER A 501 5.60 14.64 -6.87
CA SER A 501 5.04 13.81 -7.95
C SER A 501 5.35 12.31 -7.84
N PHE A 502 6.26 11.91 -6.95
CA PHE A 502 6.52 10.49 -6.69
C PHE A 502 5.62 9.94 -5.57
N ALA A 503 5.41 8.62 -5.59
CA ALA A 503 4.63 7.96 -4.57
C ALA A 503 5.35 7.91 -3.22
N THR A 504 4.61 8.17 -2.13
CA THR A 504 5.00 7.90 -0.75
C THR A 504 4.11 6.82 -0.17
N GLN A 505 4.57 6.12 0.86
CA GLN A 505 3.75 5.12 1.55
C GLN A 505 2.75 5.77 2.51
N GLY A 506 1.54 5.24 2.56
CA GLY A 506 0.64 5.49 3.70
C GLY A 506 1.31 5.02 4.99
N ARG A 507 1.20 5.81 6.07
CA ARG A 507 1.87 5.53 7.34
C ARG A 507 1.15 6.13 8.54
N SER A 508 1.30 5.44 9.65
CA SER A 508 0.97 5.92 11.00
C SER A 508 1.83 5.17 12.02
N GLU A 509 1.74 5.52 13.28
CA GLU A 509 2.52 4.92 14.35
C GLU A 509 1.64 4.05 15.23
N CYS A 510 2.21 2.97 15.79
CA CYS A 510 1.53 2.10 16.72
C CYS A 510 2.44 1.56 17.83
N MET A 511 1.81 1.13 18.92
CA MET A 511 2.42 0.29 19.94
C MET A 511 2.10 -1.16 19.60
N LEU A 512 3.12 -2.02 19.58
CA LEU A 512 2.93 -3.45 19.34
C LEU A 512 3.00 -4.22 20.65
N PHE A 513 2.06 -5.14 20.84
CA PHE A 513 2.08 -6.18 21.85
C PHE A 513 2.14 -7.54 21.15
N ILE A 514 3.00 -8.42 21.62
CA ILE A 514 3.10 -9.81 21.15
C ILE A 514 2.76 -10.72 22.34
N ASP A 515 1.76 -11.56 22.16
CA ASP A 515 1.24 -12.46 23.19
C ASP A 515 1.05 -11.77 24.54
N GLY A 516 0.52 -10.55 24.50
CA GLY A 516 0.25 -9.73 25.67
C GLY A 516 1.44 -8.95 26.21
N GLU A 517 2.69 -9.20 25.82
CA GLU A 517 3.86 -8.42 26.25
C GLU A 517 4.13 -7.23 25.34
N PHE A 518 4.42 -6.06 25.91
CA PHE A 518 4.81 -4.87 25.17
C PHE A 518 6.05 -5.14 24.31
N TRP A 519 5.94 -4.89 23.00
CA TRP A 519 7.00 -5.16 22.03
C TRP A 519 7.63 -3.91 21.42
N GLY A 520 7.18 -2.73 21.82
CA GLY A 520 7.77 -1.45 21.45
C GLY A 520 6.92 -0.62 20.49
N ILE A 521 7.48 0.54 20.16
CA ILE A 521 6.91 1.44 19.14
C ILE A 521 7.27 0.95 17.75
N TYR A 522 6.31 1.05 16.83
CA TYR A 522 6.40 0.64 15.44
C TYR A 522 5.73 1.65 14.53
N GLN A 523 6.00 1.54 13.24
CA GLN A 523 5.30 2.25 12.18
C GLN A 523 4.39 1.26 11.45
N LEU A 524 3.14 1.63 11.23
CA LEU A 524 2.27 0.96 10.25
C LEU A 524 2.55 1.58 8.89
N ASN A 525 2.98 0.79 7.93
CA ASN A 525 3.30 1.25 6.58
C ASN A 525 2.50 0.45 5.56
N GLU A 526 2.11 1.13 4.50
CA GLU A 526 1.57 0.49 3.30
C GLU A 526 2.60 -0.44 2.66
N ARG A 527 2.15 -1.57 2.12
CA ARG A 527 3.00 -2.45 1.33
C ARG A 527 3.09 -1.92 -0.09
N ILE A 528 4.31 -1.80 -0.61
CA ILE A 528 4.54 -1.52 -2.04
C ILE A 528 4.40 -2.85 -2.78
N SER A 529 3.38 -2.97 -3.63
CA SER A 529 3.01 -4.15 -4.42
C SER A 529 2.22 -3.72 -5.66
N ASP A 530 1.80 -4.65 -6.49
CA ASP A 530 0.82 -4.45 -7.56
C ASP A 530 -0.50 -3.84 -7.03
N LYS A 531 -1.01 -4.37 -5.92
CA LYS A 531 -2.22 -3.84 -5.25
C LYS A 531 -2.07 -2.37 -4.82
N TYR A 532 -0.89 -1.97 -4.33
CA TYR A 532 -0.58 -0.57 -4.03
C TYR A 532 -0.75 0.31 -5.28
N ILE A 533 -0.22 -0.13 -6.42
CA ILE A 533 -0.33 0.61 -7.69
C ILE A 533 -1.78 0.67 -8.16
N GLU A 534 -2.52 -0.44 -8.09
CA GLU A 534 -3.93 -0.48 -8.44
C GLU A 534 -4.74 0.53 -7.61
N ASP A 535 -4.58 0.51 -6.30
CA ASP A 535 -5.34 1.36 -5.39
C ASP A 535 -5.02 2.85 -5.54
N HIS A 536 -3.75 3.19 -5.70
CA HIS A 536 -3.30 4.58 -5.83
C HIS A 536 -3.56 5.16 -7.23
N TYR A 537 -3.32 4.38 -8.30
CA TYR A 537 -3.23 4.89 -9.67
C TYR A 537 -4.30 4.34 -10.61
N LYS A 538 -5.16 3.45 -10.15
CA LYS A 538 -6.20 2.79 -10.96
C LYS A 538 -5.60 2.06 -12.19
N VAL A 539 -4.49 1.41 -12.02
CA VAL A 539 -3.88 0.48 -12.97
C VAL A 539 -4.17 -0.93 -12.47
N ASP A 540 -4.74 -1.78 -13.30
CA ASP A 540 -5.06 -3.17 -12.94
C ASP A 540 -3.79 -3.87 -12.45
N ASN A 541 -3.88 -4.62 -11.36
CA ASN A 541 -2.72 -5.25 -10.74
C ASN A 541 -2.02 -6.24 -11.68
N GLY A 542 -2.77 -6.92 -12.56
CA GLY A 542 -2.22 -7.81 -13.60
C GLY A 542 -1.40 -7.07 -14.67
N ASP A 543 -1.57 -5.76 -14.79
CA ASP A 543 -0.89 -4.91 -15.77
C ASP A 543 0.29 -4.14 -15.19
N VAL A 544 0.62 -4.36 -13.92
CA VAL A 544 1.72 -3.66 -13.24
C VAL A 544 3.06 -4.33 -13.54
N ALA A 545 4.06 -3.53 -13.87
CA ALA A 545 5.47 -3.90 -13.75
C ALA A 545 6.08 -3.11 -12.59
N LEU A 546 6.65 -3.81 -11.60
CA LEU A 546 7.32 -3.23 -10.44
C LEU A 546 8.71 -3.82 -10.28
N VAL A 547 9.73 -2.98 -10.32
CA VAL A 547 11.14 -3.34 -10.10
C VAL A 547 11.62 -2.65 -8.82
N LYS A 548 12.27 -3.41 -7.94
CA LYS A 548 12.83 -2.89 -6.69
C LYS A 548 14.28 -3.33 -6.54
N ASN A 549 15.18 -2.39 -6.30
CA ASN A 549 16.63 -2.64 -6.19
C ASN A 549 17.22 -3.43 -7.38
N GLY A 550 16.62 -3.28 -8.58
CA GLY A 550 17.05 -4.00 -9.78
C GLY A 550 16.51 -5.41 -9.94
N GLU A 551 15.62 -5.86 -9.07
CA GLU A 551 14.92 -7.15 -9.12
C GLU A 551 13.45 -6.95 -9.46
N LEU A 552 12.83 -7.96 -10.09
CA LEU A 552 11.42 -7.97 -10.40
C LEU A 552 10.62 -8.31 -9.13
N GLU A 553 9.75 -7.40 -8.71
CA GLU A 553 8.77 -7.65 -7.63
C GLU A 553 7.42 -8.10 -8.22
N GLU A 554 6.96 -7.42 -9.29
CA GLU A 554 5.69 -7.72 -9.97
C GLU A 554 5.85 -7.56 -11.49
N GLY A 555 5.13 -8.35 -12.26
CA GLY A 555 5.18 -8.35 -13.72
C GLY A 555 5.91 -9.56 -14.30
N THR A 556 6.65 -9.39 -15.39
CA THR A 556 7.33 -10.46 -16.15
C THR A 556 8.82 -10.23 -16.27
N ASP A 557 9.59 -11.28 -16.56
CA ASP A 557 11.02 -11.18 -16.87
C ASP A 557 11.32 -10.21 -18.03
N GLN A 558 10.36 -10.03 -18.95
CA GLN A 558 10.46 -9.04 -20.02
C GLN A 558 10.45 -7.61 -19.46
N ASN A 559 9.66 -7.33 -18.40
CA ASN A 559 9.64 -6.02 -17.74
C ASN A 559 10.97 -5.72 -17.06
N LEU A 560 11.58 -6.70 -16.41
CA LEU A 560 12.92 -6.54 -15.82
C LEU A 560 13.97 -6.29 -16.93
N SER A 561 13.91 -7.06 -18.01
CA SER A 561 14.80 -6.87 -19.18
C SER A 561 14.61 -5.50 -19.83
N GLU A 562 13.37 -5.02 -19.90
CA GLU A 562 13.07 -3.67 -20.40
C GLU A 562 13.68 -2.61 -19.48
N TRP A 563 13.47 -2.71 -18.16
CA TRP A 563 14.07 -1.80 -17.18
C TRP A 563 15.59 -1.70 -17.34
N GLN A 564 16.27 -2.84 -17.37
CA GLN A 564 17.72 -2.92 -17.53
C GLN A 564 18.18 -2.31 -18.88
N SER A 565 17.45 -2.60 -19.94
CA SER A 565 17.76 -2.09 -21.30
C SER A 565 17.59 -0.57 -21.38
N VAL A 566 16.54 -0.01 -20.80
CA VAL A 566 16.27 1.43 -20.78
C VAL A 566 17.35 2.16 -19.98
N LEU A 567 17.71 1.63 -18.80
CA LEU A 567 18.83 2.20 -18.03
C LEU A 567 20.14 2.16 -18.80
N GLN A 568 20.44 1.04 -19.46
CA GLN A 568 21.66 0.91 -20.28
C GLN A 568 21.65 1.85 -21.49
N GLN A 569 20.50 2.00 -22.17
CA GLN A 569 20.33 2.92 -23.29
C GLN A 569 20.72 4.34 -22.89
N PHE A 570 20.09 4.89 -21.85
CA PHE A 570 20.30 6.28 -21.43
C PHE A 570 21.63 6.48 -20.69
N ALA A 571 22.17 5.47 -20.03
CA ALA A 571 23.53 5.50 -19.48
C ALA A 571 24.60 5.60 -20.58
N ASN A 572 24.32 5.20 -21.82
CA ASN A 572 25.26 5.25 -22.96
C ASN A 572 24.95 6.37 -23.96
N ALA A 573 23.71 6.88 -24.00
CA ALA A 573 23.30 7.93 -24.93
C ALA A 573 24.03 9.27 -24.70
N ASP A 574 24.09 10.11 -25.70
CA ASP A 574 24.42 11.53 -25.54
C ASP A 574 23.19 12.32 -25.11
N MET A 575 23.01 12.43 -23.78
CA MET A 575 21.87 13.11 -23.19
C MET A 575 21.92 14.64 -23.31
N SER A 576 23.01 15.24 -23.85
CA SER A 576 23.00 16.65 -24.17
C SER A 576 22.13 16.97 -25.40
N SER A 577 21.75 15.94 -26.16
CA SER A 577 20.83 16.04 -27.29
C SER A 577 19.38 16.07 -26.85
N ASP A 578 18.59 17.02 -27.34
CA ASP A 578 17.16 17.10 -27.12
C ASP A 578 16.40 15.87 -27.64
N SER A 579 16.90 15.23 -28.71
CA SER A 579 16.32 13.97 -29.21
C SER A 579 16.40 12.85 -28.16
N SER A 580 17.60 12.62 -27.61
CA SER A 580 17.79 11.59 -26.57
C SER A 580 17.00 11.90 -25.27
N TYR A 581 16.95 13.21 -24.96
CA TYR A 581 16.15 13.66 -23.82
C TYR A 581 14.63 13.43 -24.04
N ASN A 582 14.11 13.72 -25.21
CA ASN A 582 12.72 13.45 -25.56
C ASN A 582 12.41 11.95 -25.52
N GLU A 583 13.34 11.09 -25.93
CA GLU A 583 13.21 9.63 -25.79
C GLU A 583 13.14 9.22 -24.31
N PHE A 584 13.95 9.85 -23.46
CA PHE A 584 13.88 9.63 -22.00
C PHE A 584 12.50 10.00 -21.45
N CYS A 585 11.93 11.16 -21.82
CA CYS A 585 10.60 11.61 -21.39
C CYS A 585 9.46 10.71 -21.88
N GLN A 586 9.67 9.92 -22.96
CA GLN A 586 8.72 8.89 -23.39
C GLN A 586 8.80 7.62 -22.54
N LYS A 587 9.92 7.38 -21.86
CA LYS A 587 10.14 6.18 -21.03
C LYS A 587 10.01 6.42 -19.54
N PHE A 588 10.25 7.63 -19.09
CA PHE A 588 10.14 8.03 -17.69
C PHE A 588 9.17 9.19 -17.54
N ASP A 589 8.44 9.18 -16.44
CA ASP A 589 7.75 10.38 -15.97
C ASP A 589 8.81 11.36 -15.45
N GLU A 590 9.05 12.41 -16.22
CA GLU A 590 10.17 13.32 -16.04
C GLU A 590 10.13 14.01 -14.67
N GLN A 591 8.98 14.60 -14.30
CA GLN A 591 8.88 15.35 -13.04
C GLN A 591 8.99 14.42 -11.84
N ASN A 592 8.39 13.23 -11.92
CA ASN A 592 8.52 12.20 -10.90
C ASN A 592 10.01 11.82 -10.68
N PHE A 593 10.74 11.63 -11.77
CA PHE A 593 12.16 11.30 -11.71
C PHE A 593 13.00 12.45 -11.12
N ILE A 594 12.72 13.68 -11.50
CA ILE A 594 13.43 14.89 -11.03
C ILE A 594 13.18 15.08 -9.53
N ASP A 595 11.92 15.10 -9.09
CA ASP A 595 11.54 15.24 -7.68
C ASP A 595 12.21 14.17 -6.81
N TYR A 596 12.19 12.90 -7.29
CA TYR A 596 12.78 11.77 -6.57
C TYR A 596 14.29 11.94 -6.36
N PHE A 597 15.03 12.26 -7.43
CA PHE A 597 16.49 12.47 -7.34
C PHE A 597 16.83 13.68 -6.49
N ALA A 598 16.10 14.77 -6.64
CA ALA A 598 16.35 15.99 -5.88
C ALA A 598 16.16 15.78 -4.38
N ALA A 599 15.10 15.08 -3.96
CA ALA A 599 14.85 14.74 -2.56
C ALA A 599 15.95 13.83 -1.99
N GLN A 600 16.33 12.75 -2.66
CA GLN A 600 17.37 11.82 -2.24
C GLN A 600 18.75 12.51 -2.09
N ILE A 601 19.08 13.38 -3.04
CA ILE A 601 20.31 14.18 -3.00
C ILE A 601 20.30 15.15 -1.83
N TYR A 602 19.17 15.82 -1.59
CA TYR A 602 19.05 16.74 -0.46
C TYR A 602 19.29 16.04 0.88
N TRP A 603 18.65 14.89 1.12
CA TRP A 603 18.81 14.13 2.35
C TRP A 603 20.20 13.50 2.53
N SER A 604 21.03 13.52 1.50
CA SER A 604 22.32 12.81 1.54
C SER A 604 22.17 11.35 1.87
N ASN A 605 21.15 10.67 1.27
CA ASN A 605 20.87 9.27 1.55
C ASN A 605 22.06 8.40 1.15
N SER A 606 22.74 7.82 2.14
CA SER A 606 23.98 7.08 1.93
C SER A 606 23.77 5.67 1.41
N ASP A 607 22.57 5.12 1.49
CA ASP A 607 22.21 3.79 0.99
C ASP A 607 21.49 3.84 -0.36
N TRP A 608 21.59 4.96 -1.04
CA TRP A 608 21.01 5.24 -2.35
C TRP A 608 22.11 5.84 -3.26
N PRO A 609 22.12 5.62 -4.59
CA PRO A 609 21.08 4.99 -5.41
C PRO A 609 21.29 3.49 -5.73
N GLN A 610 22.27 2.81 -5.11
CA GLN A 610 22.52 1.40 -5.35
C GLN A 610 21.43 0.50 -4.74
N ASN A 611 20.86 0.94 -3.60
CA ASN A 611 19.73 0.30 -2.91
C ASN A 611 18.58 1.30 -2.73
N ASN A 612 17.49 0.85 -2.15
CA ASN A 612 16.36 1.66 -1.69
C ASN A 612 15.72 2.50 -2.80
N TYR A 613 15.57 1.89 -3.99
CA TYR A 613 14.75 2.44 -5.07
C TYR A 613 13.75 1.42 -5.57
N ALA A 614 12.58 1.93 -5.97
CA ALA A 614 11.59 1.16 -6.71
C ALA A 614 11.08 1.99 -7.88
N ALA A 615 10.76 1.31 -8.97
CA ALA A 615 10.18 1.90 -10.16
C ALA A 615 9.06 1.02 -10.68
N TRP A 616 7.96 1.64 -11.13
CA TRP A 616 6.82 0.95 -11.67
C TRP A 616 6.33 1.59 -12.97
N LYS A 617 5.61 0.81 -13.76
CA LYS A 617 4.85 1.29 -14.92
C LYS A 617 3.62 0.41 -15.16
N SER A 618 2.65 0.93 -15.94
CA SER A 618 1.61 0.10 -16.54
C SER A 618 2.14 -0.59 -17.79
N ASN A 619 1.80 -1.86 -17.98
CA ASN A 619 2.05 -2.62 -19.23
C ASN A 619 0.99 -2.34 -20.30
N VAL A 620 -0.18 -1.84 -19.91
CA VAL A 620 -1.28 -1.44 -20.78
C VAL A 620 -1.36 0.07 -20.82
N ILE A 621 -1.58 0.63 -22.02
CA ILE A 621 -1.77 2.08 -22.21
C ILE A 621 -3.28 2.36 -22.23
N ASP A 622 -3.73 3.19 -21.30
CA ASP A 622 -5.10 3.71 -21.22
C ASP A 622 -5.09 5.23 -21.31
N SER A 623 -5.63 5.78 -22.37
CA SER A 623 -5.68 7.24 -22.59
C SER A 623 -6.59 7.99 -21.61
N GLU A 624 -7.46 7.31 -20.89
CA GLU A 624 -8.34 7.90 -19.87
C GLU A 624 -7.66 7.92 -18.48
N ASN A 625 -6.56 7.19 -18.32
CA ASN A 625 -5.79 7.15 -17.08
C ASN A 625 -4.37 7.71 -17.31
N PRO A 626 -4.05 8.91 -16.80
CA PRO A 626 -2.74 9.55 -17.04
C PRO A 626 -1.57 8.76 -16.43
N TYR A 627 -1.82 7.79 -15.58
CA TYR A 627 -0.80 6.94 -14.97
C TYR A 627 -0.59 5.63 -15.74
N ALA A 628 -1.54 5.23 -16.59
CA ALA A 628 -1.44 4.06 -17.47
C ALA A 628 -0.88 4.45 -18.86
N ASP A 629 0.25 5.11 -18.89
CA ASP A 629 0.90 5.66 -20.10
C ASP A 629 2.18 4.92 -20.51
N GLY A 630 2.53 3.85 -19.78
CA GLY A 630 3.71 3.01 -20.04
C GLY A 630 5.04 3.61 -19.60
N ARG A 631 5.05 4.79 -18.93
CA ARG A 631 6.27 5.42 -18.41
C ARG A 631 6.63 4.92 -17.03
N TRP A 632 7.93 4.76 -16.77
CA TRP A 632 8.46 4.41 -15.46
C TRP A 632 8.32 5.58 -14.47
N ARG A 633 7.88 5.26 -13.24
CA ARG A 633 7.73 6.18 -12.13
C ARG A 633 8.41 5.63 -10.88
N MET A 634 9.06 6.51 -10.12
CA MET A 634 9.76 6.14 -8.88
C MET A 634 8.79 6.10 -7.70
N ILE A 635 9.08 5.24 -6.73
CA ILE A 635 8.42 5.16 -5.42
C ILE A 635 9.45 5.38 -4.34
N LEU A 636 9.11 6.20 -3.34
CA LEU A 636 9.98 6.53 -2.21
C LEU A 636 9.76 5.56 -1.05
N PHE A 637 10.84 5.00 -0.53
CA PHE A 637 10.85 4.18 0.68
C PHE A 637 12.28 4.09 1.27
N ASP A 638 12.41 3.70 2.54
CA ASP A 638 13.68 3.45 3.24
C ASP A 638 14.68 4.63 3.12
N THR A 639 14.26 5.84 3.52
CA THR A 639 15.04 7.08 3.38
C THR A 639 15.86 7.42 4.61
N GLU A 640 15.87 6.60 5.64
CA GLU A 640 16.48 6.88 6.94
C GLU A 640 18.01 6.96 6.93
N SER A 641 18.69 6.42 5.90
CA SER A 641 20.16 6.42 5.80
C SER A 641 20.76 7.81 5.47
N GLY A 642 19.99 8.88 5.70
CA GLY A 642 20.39 10.28 5.60
C GLY A 642 20.45 10.98 6.96
N GLN A 643 20.55 12.30 6.96
CA GLN A 643 20.45 13.22 8.10
C GLN A 643 21.31 12.83 9.33
N GLY A 644 22.46 12.22 9.11
CA GLY A 644 23.43 11.92 10.15
C GLY A 644 23.23 10.56 10.84
N LEU A 645 22.38 9.68 10.36
CA LEU A 645 22.32 8.30 10.83
C LEU A 645 23.71 7.65 10.63
N TYR A 646 24.28 7.07 11.68
CA TYR A 646 25.64 6.52 11.72
C TYR A 646 26.79 7.53 11.46
N ASN A 647 26.49 8.84 11.41
CA ASN A 647 27.47 9.87 11.15
C ASN A 647 27.13 11.17 11.90
N SER A 648 27.97 12.19 11.81
CA SER A 648 27.60 13.50 12.36
C SER A 648 26.70 14.28 11.39
N ALA A 649 25.83 15.12 11.95
CA ALA A 649 25.00 16.04 11.16
C ALA A 649 25.86 16.90 10.21
N ASN A 650 27.01 17.38 10.66
CA ASN A 650 27.90 18.22 9.85
C ASN A 650 28.50 17.44 8.67
N ASN A 651 28.97 16.22 8.87
CA ASN A 651 29.54 15.42 7.77
C ASN A 651 28.50 15.15 6.69
N MET A 652 27.29 14.78 7.09
CA MET A 652 26.21 14.50 6.14
C MET A 652 25.68 15.77 5.49
N ALA A 653 25.53 16.85 6.23
CA ALA A 653 25.11 18.15 5.68
C ALA A 653 26.11 18.70 4.66
N ASN A 654 27.40 18.44 4.82
CA ASN A 654 28.47 18.85 3.89
C ASN A 654 28.75 17.86 2.76
N SER A 655 28.02 16.77 2.69
CA SER A 655 28.21 15.72 1.66
C SER A 655 27.83 16.22 0.25
N ASP A 656 28.71 16.01 -0.74
CA ASP A 656 28.46 16.25 -2.14
C ASP A 656 27.93 14.99 -2.83
N MET A 657 26.60 14.84 -2.85
CA MET A 657 25.94 13.69 -3.45
C MET A 657 26.08 13.64 -4.98
N TYR A 658 26.21 14.78 -5.65
CA TYR A 658 26.44 14.79 -7.10
C TYR A 658 27.78 14.12 -7.45
N SER A 659 28.85 14.50 -6.72
CA SER A 659 30.18 13.88 -6.88
C SER A 659 30.14 12.39 -6.51
N ARG A 660 29.38 12.01 -5.51
CA ARG A 660 29.21 10.60 -5.13
C ARG A 660 28.53 9.80 -6.24
N ILE A 661 27.37 10.24 -6.74
CA ILE A 661 26.62 9.59 -7.81
C ILE A 661 27.46 9.49 -9.08
N SER A 662 28.20 10.55 -9.45
CA SER A 662 29.01 10.55 -10.68
C SER A 662 30.17 9.55 -10.66
N ARG A 663 30.61 9.09 -9.49
CA ARG A 663 31.63 8.05 -9.34
C ARG A 663 31.08 6.62 -9.43
N ASN A 664 29.76 6.47 -9.33
CA ASN A 664 29.13 5.15 -9.41
C ASN A 664 29.19 4.61 -10.84
N THR A 665 29.29 3.28 -10.94
CA THR A 665 29.43 2.59 -12.22
C THR A 665 28.15 1.96 -12.75
N ASP A 666 27.08 1.93 -11.94
CA ASP A 666 25.78 1.42 -12.32
C ASP A 666 25.09 2.33 -13.37
N ASN A 667 24.19 1.75 -14.14
CA ASN A 667 23.52 2.47 -15.23
C ASN A 667 22.53 3.54 -14.73
N PHE A 668 21.92 3.35 -13.58
CA PHE A 668 20.99 4.31 -13.00
C PHE A 668 21.69 5.62 -12.61
N SER A 669 22.84 5.53 -11.92
CA SER A 669 23.69 6.68 -11.60
C SER A 669 24.27 7.36 -12.85
N LYS A 670 24.71 6.56 -13.83
CA LYS A 670 25.26 7.09 -15.11
C LYS A 670 24.20 7.84 -15.90
N MET A 671 23.00 7.32 -15.98
CA MET A 671 21.86 7.96 -16.66
C MET A 671 21.60 9.34 -16.07
N PHE A 672 21.46 9.45 -14.75
CA PHE A 672 21.27 10.74 -14.07
C PHE A 672 22.43 11.71 -14.35
N THR A 673 23.67 11.26 -14.21
CA THR A 673 24.85 12.11 -14.45
C THR A 673 24.88 12.66 -15.89
N LYS A 674 24.39 11.90 -16.86
CA LYS A 674 24.29 12.35 -18.25
C LYS A 674 23.12 13.28 -18.51
N LEU A 675 21.98 13.07 -17.85
CA LEU A 675 20.81 13.96 -17.91
C LEU A 675 21.18 15.38 -17.47
N LEU A 676 22.07 15.54 -16.48
CA LEU A 676 22.59 16.87 -16.08
C LEU A 676 23.33 17.63 -17.18
N LYS A 677 23.57 17.03 -18.36
CA LYS A 677 24.17 17.71 -19.53
C LYS A 677 23.12 18.31 -20.46
N ASN A 678 21.85 17.92 -20.35
CA ASN A 678 20.75 18.50 -21.11
C ASN A 678 20.30 19.82 -20.50
N ASN A 679 20.09 20.86 -21.30
CA ASN A 679 19.73 22.18 -20.82
C ASN A 679 18.34 22.21 -20.19
N THR A 680 17.34 21.57 -20.80
CA THR A 680 15.95 21.50 -20.29
C THR A 680 15.90 20.72 -18.99
N PHE A 681 16.59 19.57 -18.92
CA PHE A 681 16.67 18.81 -17.66
C PHE A 681 17.35 19.61 -16.55
N ARG A 682 18.45 20.31 -16.86
CA ARG A 682 19.17 21.15 -15.88
C ARG A 682 18.29 22.25 -15.31
N GLU A 683 17.55 22.95 -16.17
CA GLU A 683 16.60 23.98 -15.77
C GLU A 683 15.56 23.43 -14.79
N LYS A 684 14.84 22.38 -15.20
CA LYS A 684 13.83 21.75 -14.35
C LYS A 684 14.39 21.19 -13.05
N PHE A 685 15.56 20.56 -13.13
CA PHE A 685 16.21 19.98 -11.94
C PHE A 685 16.70 21.06 -10.94
N GLU A 686 17.27 22.15 -11.45
CA GLU A 686 17.67 23.29 -10.62
C GLU A 686 16.47 23.90 -9.90
N LEU A 687 15.41 24.25 -10.67
CA LEU A 687 14.20 24.85 -10.09
C LEU A 687 13.57 23.92 -9.05
N THR A 688 13.44 22.62 -9.34
CA THR A 688 12.90 21.63 -8.37
C THR A 688 13.78 21.52 -7.13
N MET A 689 15.11 21.48 -7.26
CA MET A 689 16.02 21.43 -6.13
C MET A 689 15.89 22.69 -5.25
N MET A 690 15.77 23.86 -5.87
CA MET A 690 15.58 25.11 -5.13
C MET A 690 14.20 25.18 -4.50
N ASP A 691 13.16 24.71 -5.16
CA ASP A 691 11.81 24.60 -4.60
C ASP A 691 11.80 23.74 -3.33
N LEU A 692 12.41 22.54 -3.39
CA LEU A 692 12.56 21.67 -2.23
C LEU A 692 13.35 22.33 -1.10
N ALA A 693 14.50 22.97 -1.42
CA ALA A 693 15.36 23.63 -0.44
C ALA A 693 14.70 24.85 0.21
N ASN A 694 13.88 25.60 -0.53
CA ASN A 694 13.22 26.81 -0.08
C ASN A 694 11.89 26.55 0.64
N TYR A 695 11.21 25.43 0.36
CA TYR A 695 9.85 25.19 0.85
C TYR A 695 9.73 23.89 1.67
N ASN A 696 9.95 22.71 1.05
CA ASN A 696 9.75 21.44 1.75
C ASN A 696 10.77 21.21 2.87
N PHE A 697 12.03 21.60 2.64
CA PHE A 697 13.15 21.37 3.54
C PHE A 697 13.59 22.62 4.30
N ASP A 698 12.82 23.70 4.21
CA ASP A 698 13.06 24.87 5.02
C ASP A 698 12.89 24.58 6.53
N THR A 699 13.67 25.25 7.36
CA THR A 699 13.65 25.04 8.82
C THR A 699 12.33 25.41 9.47
N GLU A 700 11.54 26.27 8.85
CA GLU A 700 10.18 26.60 9.31
C GLU A 700 9.21 25.44 9.19
N LYS A 701 9.42 24.52 8.22
CA LYS A 701 8.65 23.29 8.07
C LYS A 701 9.28 22.09 8.77
N THR A 702 10.59 21.92 8.61
CA THR A 702 11.28 20.73 9.13
C THR A 702 11.37 20.70 10.64
N THR A 703 11.63 21.86 11.30
CA THR A 703 11.78 21.93 12.76
C THR A 703 10.48 21.53 13.48
N PRO A 704 9.31 22.06 13.12
CA PRO A 704 8.04 21.62 13.73
C PRO A 704 7.75 20.13 13.51
N ALA A 705 7.99 19.62 12.30
CA ALA A 705 7.76 18.20 11.98
C ALA A 705 8.65 17.29 12.83
N ILE A 706 9.94 17.60 12.93
CA ILE A 706 10.90 16.84 13.74
C ILE A 706 10.52 16.90 15.23
N SER A 707 10.18 18.08 15.74
CA SER A 707 9.79 18.27 17.14
C SER A 707 8.49 17.51 17.45
N TRP A 708 7.53 17.54 16.52
CA TRP A 708 6.27 16.83 16.71
C TRP A 708 6.48 15.33 16.92
N TYR A 709 7.27 14.66 16.08
CA TYR A 709 7.57 13.23 16.24
C TYR A 709 8.29 12.97 17.58
N LYS A 710 9.29 13.76 17.91
CA LYS A 710 10.02 13.62 19.17
C LYS A 710 9.10 13.78 20.39
N ASP A 711 8.36 14.88 20.45
CA ASP A 711 7.61 15.26 21.64
C ASP A 711 6.36 14.38 21.82
N THR A 712 5.73 13.98 20.70
CA THR A 712 4.56 13.07 20.72
C THR A 712 4.93 11.68 21.19
N TYR A 713 6.05 11.11 20.72
CA TYR A 713 6.38 9.71 20.92
C TYR A 713 7.55 9.48 21.89
N LYS A 714 8.01 10.52 22.59
CA LYS A 714 9.17 10.45 23.49
C LYS A 714 9.09 9.30 24.49
N GLN A 715 7.97 9.17 25.21
CA GLN A 715 7.83 8.15 26.24
C GLN A 715 7.84 6.75 25.64
N GLN A 716 7.13 6.55 24.56
CA GLN A 716 7.02 5.26 23.87
C GLN A 716 8.36 4.80 23.27
N ILE A 717 9.16 5.75 22.78
CA ILE A 717 10.54 5.46 22.33
C ILE A 717 11.41 5.05 23.53
N LEU A 718 11.32 5.76 24.66
CA LEU A 718 12.08 5.43 25.87
C LEU A 718 11.68 4.07 26.44
N ASP A 719 10.40 3.72 26.45
CA ASP A 719 9.92 2.40 26.86
C ASP A 719 10.44 1.29 25.92
N THR A 720 10.54 1.60 24.62
CA THR A 720 11.14 0.69 23.62
C THR A 720 12.65 0.54 23.83
N TYR A 721 13.35 1.61 24.19
CA TYR A 721 14.77 1.54 24.58
C TYR A 721 14.96 0.66 25.82
N GLU A 722 14.12 0.81 26.85
CA GLU A 722 14.17 -0.07 28.02
C GLU A 722 13.92 -1.54 27.64
N ARG A 723 12.98 -1.80 26.68
CA ARG A 723 12.68 -3.15 26.23
C ARG A 723 13.83 -3.82 25.47
N PHE A 724 14.48 -3.13 24.54
CA PHE A 724 15.44 -3.73 23.61
C PHE A 724 16.89 -3.28 23.79
N TYR A 725 17.09 -2.08 24.33
CA TYR A 725 18.38 -1.39 24.39
C TYR A 725 18.74 -0.96 25.81
N SER A 726 18.19 -1.64 26.82
CA SER A 726 18.41 -1.31 28.22
C SER A 726 19.89 -1.19 28.58
N GLY A 727 20.31 0.05 28.93
CA GLY A 727 21.69 0.37 29.27
C GLY A 727 22.55 0.86 28.11
N SER A 728 22.08 0.81 26.84
CA SER A 728 22.79 1.37 25.67
C SER A 728 22.10 2.59 25.08
N ALA A 729 20.79 2.74 25.25
CA ALA A 729 20.04 3.92 24.82
C ALA A 729 19.19 4.50 25.96
N ASN A 730 19.04 5.81 25.99
CA ASN A 730 18.32 6.57 27.02
C ASN A 730 17.80 7.91 26.49
N SER A 731 17.27 8.75 27.37
CA SER A 731 16.74 10.07 27.01
C SER A 731 17.80 10.99 26.36
N GLU A 732 19.06 10.91 26.76
CA GLU A 732 20.14 11.67 26.14
C GLU A 732 20.42 11.19 24.71
N THR A 733 20.39 9.88 24.50
CA THR A 733 20.49 9.27 23.16
C THR A 733 19.40 9.84 22.26
N LEU A 734 18.15 9.80 22.70
CA LEU A 734 17.00 10.33 21.95
C LEU A 734 17.16 11.81 21.61
N GLU A 735 17.50 12.65 22.58
CA GLU A 735 17.69 14.08 22.35
C GLU A 735 18.83 14.36 21.37
N ASN A 736 19.90 13.55 21.41
CA ASN A 736 21.03 13.66 20.48
C ASN A 736 20.63 13.29 19.06
N GLU A 737 19.86 12.19 18.88
CA GLU A 737 19.40 11.77 17.57
C GLU A 737 18.52 12.83 16.90
N TYR A 738 17.53 13.36 17.61
CA TYR A 738 16.64 14.40 17.06
C TYR A 738 17.37 15.74 16.85
N ARG A 739 18.35 16.07 17.69
CA ARG A 739 19.23 17.21 17.45
C ARG A 739 20.06 17.02 16.17
N THR A 740 20.58 15.82 15.93
CA THR A 740 21.32 15.50 14.70
C THR A 740 20.47 15.73 13.47
N ILE A 741 19.20 15.27 13.44
CA ILE A 741 18.28 15.53 12.34
C ILE A 741 18.04 17.03 12.15
N THR A 742 17.77 17.75 13.24
CA THR A 742 17.52 19.22 13.20
C THR A 742 18.73 19.99 12.68
N ASP A 743 19.93 19.67 13.17
CA ASP A 743 21.18 20.34 12.77
C ASP A 743 21.54 20.02 11.33
N PHE A 744 21.19 18.84 10.82
CA PHE A 744 21.34 18.51 9.40
C PHE A 744 20.57 19.51 8.54
N TYR A 745 19.29 19.71 8.77
CA TYR A 745 18.48 20.62 7.95
C TYR A 745 18.95 22.08 8.08
N LYS A 746 19.37 22.52 9.27
CA LYS A 746 19.94 23.86 9.46
C LYS A 746 21.20 24.10 8.63
N ASN A 747 22.03 23.08 8.46
CA ASN A 747 23.35 23.21 7.83
C ASN A 747 23.36 22.81 6.35
N ARG A 748 22.37 22.01 5.89
CA ARG A 748 22.37 21.38 4.56
C ARG A 748 22.23 22.36 3.41
N ARG A 749 21.44 23.41 3.58
CA ARG A 749 21.05 24.34 2.50
C ARG A 749 22.25 24.97 1.79
N SER A 750 23.23 25.43 2.54
CA SER A 750 24.45 26.05 1.95
C SER A 750 25.18 25.07 1.04
N THR A 751 25.36 23.83 1.50
CA THR A 751 26.05 22.81 0.72
C THR A 751 25.26 22.41 -0.53
N ILE A 752 23.93 22.30 -0.44
CA ILE A 752 23.08 22.03 -1.61
C ILE A 752 23.21 23.14 -2.64
N ASN A 753 23.14 24.38 -2.23
CA ASN A 753 23.35 25.51 -3.14
C ASN A 753 24.68 25.37 -3.87
N ASP A 754 25.80 25.26 -3.14
CA ASP A 754 27.14 25.18 -3.75
C ASP A 754 27.33 23.95 -4.63
N THR A 755 26.86 22.78 -4.21
CA THR A 755 27.02 21.52 -4.96
C THR A 755 26.13 21.50 -6.20
N THR A 756 24.89 22.02 -6.13
CA THR A 756 24.00 22.17 -7.29
C THR A 756 24.60 23.15 -8.30
N LYS A 757 25.10 24.29 -7.83
CA LYS A 757 25.79 25.26 -8.72
C LYS A 757 26.93 24.61 -9.50
N ARG A 758 27.79 23.85 -8.83
CA ARG A 758 28.91 23.15 -9.48
C ARG A 758 28.44 22.06 -10.43
N ALA A 759 27.51 21.19 -9.97
CA ALA A 759 27.05 20.05 -10.75
C ALA A 759 26.34 20.44 -12.04
N LEU A 760 25.58 21.53 -11.98
CA LEU A 760 24.83 22.06 -13.12
C LEU A 760 25.61 23.14 -13.92
N ASN A 761 26.85 23.47 -13.54
CA ASN A 761 27.65 24.52 -14.14
C ASN A 761 26.91 25.89 -14.22
N LEU A 762 26.21 26.26 -13.13
CA LEU A 762 25.50 27.53 -13.06
C LEU A 762 26.50 28.68 -12.90
N THR A 763 26.27 29.77 -13.60
CA THR A 763 27.12 30.97 -13.60
C THR A 763 26.46 32.14 -12.89
N GLY A 764 25.13 32.09 -12.76
CA GLY A 764 24.32 33.14 -12.15
C GLY A 764 24.52 33.27 -10.63
N ASN A 765 23.97 34.32 -10.10
CA ASN A 765 23.92 34.55 -8.66
C ASN A 765 22.56 34.07 -8.09
N MET A 766 22.54 33.75 -6.82
CA MET A 766 21.28 33.58 -6.10
C MET A 766 20.63 34.92 -5.79
N VAL A 767 19.32 34.99 -6.08
CA VAL A 767 18.50 36.18 -5.84
C VAL A 767 17.19 35.77 -5.15
N SER A 768 16.59 36.71 -4.41
CA SER A 768 15.32 36.46 -3.78
C SER A 768 14.16 36.59 -4.78
N VAL A 769 13.26 35.60 -4.80
CA VAL A 769 11.96 35.68 -5.47
C VAL A 769 10.89 35.69 -4.40
N THR A 770 10.11 36.76 -4.35
CA THR A 770 9.00 36.94 -3.42
C THR A 770 7.67 36.84 -4.15
N VAL A 771 6.79 35.97 -3.69
CA VAL A 771 5.43 35.80 -4.23
C VAL A 771 4.44 36.26 -3.18
N SER A 772 3.52 37.13 -3.55
CA SER A 772 2.43 37.61 -2.69
C SER A 772 1.08 37.24 -3.27
N ASN A 773 0.14 36.88 -2.41
CA ASN A 773 -1.18 36.40 -2.78
C ASN A 773 -2.23 36.80 -1.74
N ASP A 774 -3.44 37.08 -2.20
CA ASP A 774 -4.62 37.07 -1.35
C ASP A 774 -5.28 35.69 -1.42
N GLY A 775 -4.90 34.80 -0.53
CA GLY A 775 -5.39 33.40 -0.52
C GLY A 775 -6.90 33.25 -0.30
N THR A 776 -7.61 34.34 0.06
CA THR A 776 -9.10 34.32 0.07
C THR A 776 -9.70 34.44 -1.33
N LYS A 777 -8.94 34.96 -2.28
CA LYS A 777 -9.38 35.22 -3.67
C LYS A 777 -8.83 34.22 -4.69
N GLY A 778 -7.69 33.63 -4.41
CA GLY A 778 -7.06 32.66 -5.30
C GLY A 778 -5.90 31.94 -4.67
N SER A 779 -5.35 30.95 -5.37
CA SER A 779 -4.10 30.24 -5.03
C SER A 779 -3.01 30.60 -6.04
N VAL A 780 -1.76 30.50 -5.60
CA VAL A 780 -0.58 30.74 -6.43
C VAL A 780 0.41 29.60 -6.36
N GLY A 781 1.10 29.34 -7.46
CA GLY A 781 2.23 28.45 -7.51
C GLY A 781 3.50 29.16 -7.95
N LEU A 782 4.65 28.56 -7.67
CA LEU A 782 5.95 28.95 -8.18
C LEU A 782 6.71 27.68 -8.62
N ASN A 783 7.04 27.60 -9.89
CA ASN A 783 7.63 26.42 -10.52
C ASN A 783 6.84 25.13 -10.21
N THR A 784 7.38 24.26 -9.32
CA THR A 784 6.72 23.02 -8.90
C THR A 784 5.92 23.15 -7.59
N LEU A 785 5.97 24.32 -6.95
CA LEU A 785 5.32 24.58 -5.67
C LEU A 785 3.87 25.02 -5.85
N SER A 786 2.98 24.44 -5.03
CA SER A 786 1.70 25.05 -4.67
C SER A 786 1.87 25.73 -3.31
N LEU A 787 1.82 27.06 -3.28
CA LEU A 787 2.01 27.80 -2.04
C LEU A 787 0.74 27.73 -1.18
N ASP A 788 0.92 27.62 0.14
CA ASP A 788 -0.19 27.59 1.08
C ASP A 788 -1.01 28.89 1.01
N ASP A 789 -2.31 28.80 0.80
CA ASP A 789 -3.23 29.93 0.70
C ASP A 789 -3.29 30.80 1.96
N SER A 790 -2.83 30.28 3.11
CA SER A 790 -2.70 31.08 4.34
C SER A 790 -1.51 32.06 4.33
N LEU A 791 -0.55 31.85 3.43
CA LEU A 791 0.62 32.70 3.28
C LEU A 791 0.28 33.91 2.41
N THR A 792 0.27 35.12 3.00
CA THR A 792 0.10 36.36 2.23
C THR A 792 1.33 36.72 1.41
N THR A 793 2.49 36.28 1.85
CA THR A 793 3.78 36.50 1.18
C THR A 793 4.72 35.35 1.51
N TRP A 794 5.41 34.85 0.51
CA TRP A 794 6.46 33.83 0.64
C TRP A 794 7.69 34.22 -0.16
N SER A 795 8.90 33.83 0.25
CA SER A 795 10.16 34.13 -0.46
C SER A 795 11.08 32.93 -0.50
N GLY A 796 11.67 32.70 -1.67
CA GLY A 796 12.71 31.70 -1.89
C GLY A 796 13.93 32.29 -2.58
N GLN A 797 15.03 31.53 -2.64
CA GLN A 797 16.29 31.88 -3.29
C GLN A 797 16.48 31.03 -4.55
N TYR A 798 16.72 31.66 -5.70
CA TYR A 798 16.87 30.98 -7.00
C TYR A 798 18.10 31.53 -7.75
N TYR A 799 18.71 30.73 -8.60
CA TYR A 799 19.79 31.19 -9.47
C TYR A 799 19.24 31.99 -10.66
N THR A 800 20.01 32.97 -11.10
CA THR A 800 19.62 33.79 -12.26
C THR A 800 19.85 33.12 -13.62
N ASP A 801 20.33 31.86 -13.62
CA ASP A 801 20.59 31.12 -14.87
C ASP A 801 19.29 30.72 -15.60
N PHE A 802 18.20 30.48 -14.84
CA PHE A 802 16.92 30.05 -15.40
C PHE A 802 15.76 30.96 -14.93
N PRO A 803 14.73 31.12 -15.78
CA PRO A 803 13.54 31.86 -15.37
C PRO A 803 12.70 31.06 -14.38
N VAL A 804 12.01 31.74 -13.48
CA VAL A 804 10.96 31.12 -12.65
C VAL A 804 9.59 31.29 -13.30
N THR A 805 8.67 30.39 -13.03
CA THR A 805 7.28 30.45 -13.52
C THR A 805 6.34 30.59 -12.36
N VAL A 806 5.48 31.62 -12.37
CA VAL A 806 4.38 31.78 -11.42
C VAL A 806 3.05 31.41 -12.05
N THR A 807 2.17 30.78 -11.28
CA THR A 807 0.81 30.41 -11.68
C THR A 807 -0.21 30.98 -10.70
N ALA A 808 -1.36 31.39 -11.20
CA ALA A 808 -2.47 31.85 -10.38
C ALA A 808 -3.76 31.16 -10.77
N GLN A 809 -4.53 30.71 -9.75
CA GLN A 809 -5.85 30.14 -9.93
C GLN A 809 -6.86 30.88 -9.04
N ALA A 810 -7.83 31.53 -9.66
CA ALA A 810 -8.87 32.25 -8.93
C ALA A 810 -9.82 31.28 -8.22
N LYS A 811 -10.26 31.60 -7.02
CA LYS A 811 -11.34 30.90 -6.30
C LYS A 811 -12.72 31.37 -6.81
N GLU A 812 -13.74 30.61 -6.48
CA GLU A 812 -15.11 30.91 -6.83
C GLU A 812 -15.50 32.35 -6.41
N GLY A 813 -16.12 33.09 -7.32
CA GLY A 813 -16.53 34.50 -7.13
C GLY A 813 -15.43 35.52 -7.46
N TYR A 814 -14.24 35.07 -7.87
CA TYR A 814 -13.13 35.93 -8.27
C TYR A 814 -12.61 35.58 -9.67
N THR A 815 -11.88 36.51 -10.26
CA THR A 815 -11.19 36.32 -11.55
C THR A 815 -9.76 36.84 -11.39
N PHE A 816 -8.79 36.08 -11.88
CA PHE A 816 -7.40 36.59 -11.95
C PHE A 816 -7.36 37.75 -12.94
N ASP A 817 -6.80 38.87 -12.55
CA ASP A 817 -6.71 40.07 -13.37
C ASP A 817 -5.32 40.20 -14.00
N HIS A 818 -4.30 40.30 -13.17
CA HIS A 818 -2.92 40.42 -13.67
C HIS A 818 -1.88 40.12 -12.56
N TRP A 819 -0.64 40.03 -12.98
CA TRP A 819 0.53 40.02 -12.14
C TRP A 819 1.12 41.41 -11.98
N GLU A 820 1.38 41.86 -10.77
CA GLU A 820 2.27 42.98 -10.49
C GLU A 820 3.68 42.44 -10.29
N VAL A 821 4.64 42.88 -11.14
CA VAL A 821 6.03 42.39 -11.11
C VAL A 821 6.96 43.56 -10.88
N THR A 822 7.79 43.42 -9.85
CA THR A 822 8.88 44.38 -9.55
C THR A 822 10.21 43.66 -9.57
N GLY A 823 11.18 44.14 -10.36
CA GLY A 823 12.43 43.47 -10.67
C GLY A 823 12.25 42.33 -11.68
N GLY A 824 13.36 41.85 -12.22
CA GLY A 824 13.37 40.82 -13.26
C GLY A 824 12.72 41.28 -14.58
N LYS A 825 12.52 40.33 -15.48
CA LYS A 825 11.89 40.56 -16.78
C LYS A 825 10.78 39.54 -17.01
N ALA A 826 9.54 40.02 -17.12
CA ALA A 826 8.41 39.17 -17.55
C ALA A 826 8.58 38.73 -19.01
N ASN A 827 8.43 37.45 -19.27
CA ASN A 827 8.57 36.81 -20.58
C ASN A 827 7.20 36.50 -21.22
N GLY A 828 6.15 37.22 -20.84
CA GLY A 828 4.78 37.02 -21.31
C GLY A 828 3.90 38.20 -20.96
N GLN A 829 2.57 38.03 -21.14
CA GLN A 829 1.58 39.04 -20.78
C GLN A 829 1.30 38.93 -19.27
N LEU A 830 1.29 40.07 -18.57
CA LEU A 830 0.99 40.12 -17.14
C LEU A 830 -0.43 39.64 -16.81
N THR A 831 -1.32 39.63 -17.75
CA THR A 831 -2.72 39.15 -17.63
C THR A 831 -2.86 37.63 -17.84
N SER A 832 -1.78 36.95 -18.22
CA SER A 832 -1.77 35.49 -18.29
C SER A 832 -1.70 34.91 -16.87
N PRO A 833 -2.54 33.95 -16.49
CA PRO A 833 -2.45 33.30 -15.20
C PRO A 833 -1.17 32.50 -15.00
N GLU A 834 -0.45 32.17 -16.07
CA GLU A 834 0.89 31.59 -16.02
C GLU A 834 1.89 32.62 -16.63
N LEU A 835 2.97 32.92 -15.88
CA LEU A 835 3.95 33.91 -16.27
C LEU A 835 5.37 33.44 -15.95
N SER A 836 6.23 33.36 -16.98
CA SER A 836 7.67 33.16 -16.80
C SER A 836 8.39 34.48 -16.57
N ILE A 837 9.36 34.50 -15.66
CA ILE A 837 10.11 35.70 -15.24
C ILE A 837 11.61 35.39 -15.23
N SER A 838 12.38 36.01 -16.12
CA SER A 838 13.84 35.98 -16.10
C SER A 838 14.37 36.79 -14.91
N LEU A 839 15.32 36.21 -14.17
CA LEU A 839 15.90 36.79 -12.97
C LEU A 839 17.18 37.55 -13.31
N ASP A 840 17.27 38.82 -12.94
CA ASP A 840 18.48 39.67 -13.03
C ASP A 840 18.86 40.35 -11.69
N GLY A 841 18.03 40.13 -10.66
CA GLY A 841 18.13 40.63 -9.31
C GLY A 841 16.95 40.11 -8.50
N ALA A 842 16.72 40.70 -7.32
CA ALA A 842 15.58 40.38 -6.49
C ALA A 842 14.26 40.69 -7.24
N VAL A 843 13.29 39.78 -7.18
CA VAL A 843 12.00 39.90 -7.86
C VAL A 843 10.87 39.76 -6.83
N SER A 844 9.86 40.65 -6.97
CA SER A 844 8.59 40.52 -6.24
C SER A 844 7.44 40.41 -7.23
N VAL A 845 6.58 39.43 -7.01
CA VAL A 845 5.41 39.15 -7.84
C VAL A 845 4.17 39.08 -6.97
N THR A 846 3.11 39.81 -7.35
CA THR A 846 1.83 39.78 -6.65
C THR A 846 0.70 39.37 -7.61
N ALA A 847 -0.08 38.39 -7.20
CA ALA A 847 -1.30 38.02 -7.92
C ALA A 847 -2.43 38.99 -7.57
N VAL A 848 -3.03 39.60 -8.56
CA VAL A 848 -4.16 40.54 -8.42
C VAL A 848 -5.42 39.87 -8.92
N TYR A 849 -6.46 39.89 -8.10
CA TYR A 849 -7.78 39.32 -8.40
C TYR A 849 -8.83 40.42 -8.31
N THR A 850 -9.75 40.41 -9.26
CA THR A 850 -10.95 41.22 -9.23
C THR A 850 -12.14 40.40 -8.73
N ASN A 851 -13.13 41.05 -8.12
CA ASN A 851 -14.40 40.40 -7.89
C ASN A 851 -14.92 39.97 -9.27
N GLY A 852 -15.04 38.69 -9.50
CA GLY A 852 -15.82 38.19 -10.59
C GLY A 852 -17.19 38.82 -10.42
N GLY A 853 -17.52 39.82 -11.22
CA GLY A 853 -18.88 40.33 -11.25
C GLY A 853 -19.75 39.09 -11.37
N SER A 854 -20.92 39.08 -10.73
CA SER A 854 -21.93 38.09 -11.01
C SER A 854 -22.06 38.04 -12.55
N VAL A 855 -21.29 37.17 -13.17
CA VAL A 855 -21.52 36.76 -14.52
C VAL A 855 -22.90 36.11 -14.36
N THR A 856 -23.93 36.80 -14.80
CA THR A 856 -25.09 36.09 -15.35
C THR A 856 -24.45 34.99 -16.15
N PRO A 857 -24.65 33.69 -15.81
CA PRO A 857 -24.00 32.61 -16.56
C PRO A 857 -24.25 32.96 -18.02
N GLN A 858 -23.18 33.22 -18.77
CA GLN A 858 -23.30 33.25 -20.21
C GLN A 858 -23.74 31.82 -20.50
N GLU A 859 -24.99 31.67 -20.90
CA GLU A 859 -25.56 30.37 -21.24
C GLU A 859 -24.59 29.74 -22.22
N LEU A 860 -23.72 28.82 -21.71
CA LEU A 860 -22.80 28.06 -22.55
C LEU A 860 -23.65 27.11 -23.38
N ASP A 861 -23.54 27.24 -24.70
CA ASP A 861 -24.20 26.29 -25.61
C ASP A 861 -23.69 24.89 -25.25
N GLY A 862 -24.56 24.02 -24.73
CA GLY A 862 -24.20 22.66 -24.27
C GLY A 862 -24.16 22.44 -22.78
N ASP A 863 -24.26 23.48 -21.96
CA ASP A 863 -24.41 23.38 -20.49
C ASP A 863 -25.87 23.08 -20.14
N TYR A 864 -26.24 21.81 -20.19
CA TYR A 864 -27.59 21.34 -19.99
C TYR A 864 -27.98 21.24 -18.52
N ASN A 865 -27.02 21.03 -17.60
CA ASN A 865 -27.29 21.00 -16.17
C ASN A 865 -27.26 22.40 -15.54
N GLY A 866 -26.65 23.39 -16.22
CA GLY A 866 -26.55 24.78 -15.81
C GLY A 866 -25.57 25.03 -14.69
N ASP A 867 -24.50 24.23 -14.62
CA ASP A 867 -23.44 24.37 -13.63
C ASP A 867 -22.28 25.29 -14.09
N GLY A 868 -22.37 25.80 -15.33
CA GLY A 868 -21.36 26.70 -15.91
C GLY A 868 -20.22 25.98 -16.64
N ARG A 869 -20.36 24.68 -16.88
CA ARG A 869 -19.40 23.85 -17.61
C ARG A 869 -20.11 23.12 -18.73
N VAL A 870 -19.34 22.65 -19.71
CA VAL A 870 -19.84 21.73 -20.75
C VAL A 870 -19.01 20.47 -20.61
N ASP A 871 -19.57 19.40 -20.01
CA ASP A 871 -18.84 18.18 -19.71
C ASP A 871 -19.68 16.89 -19.90
N ALA A 872 -19.18 15.76 -19.38
CA ALA A 872 -19.81 14.46 -19.55
C ALA A 872 -21.18 14.36 -18.84
N GLU A 873 -21.44 15.18 -17.82
CA GLU A 873 -22.74 15.20 -17.12
C GLU A 873 -23.82 15.81 -18.01
N ASP A 874 -23.49 16.85 -18.83
CA ASP A 874 -24.40 17.42 -19.81
C ASP A 874 -24.74 16.40 -20.90
N LEU A 875 -23.73 15.63 -21.32
CA LEU A 875 -23.92 14.53 -22.28
C LEU A 875 -24.88 13.46 -21.74
N LYS A 876 -24.78 13.11 -20.48
CA LYS A 876 -25.69 12.16 -19.81
C LYS A 876 -27.08 12.72 -19.73
N LEU A 877 -27.22 14.01 -19.39
CA LEU A 877 -28.50 14.68 -19.24
C LEU A 877 -29.23 14.77 -20.58
N LEU A 878 -28.53 15.18 -21.66
CA LEU A 878 -29.07 15.21 -23.00
C LEU A 878 -29.48 13.83 -23.50
N ASN A 879 -28.65 12.80 -23.27
CA ASN A 879 -29.00 11.42 -23.62
C ASN A 879 -30.29 10.97 -22.90
N ALA A 880 -30.40 11.25 -21.58
CA ALA A 880 -31.57 10.91 -20.81
C ALA A 880 -32.85 11.58 -21.37
N TYR A 881 -32.76 12.87 -21.76
CA TYR A 881 -33.86 13.60 -22.40
C TYR A 881 -34.28 12.97 -23.74
N LEU A 882 -33.31 12.68 -24.61
CA LEU A 882 -33.57 12.09 -25.92
C LEU A 882 -34.16 10.67 -25.84
N LEU A 883 -33.93 9.96 -24.75
CA LEU A 883 -34.50 8.66 -24.42
C LEU A 883 -35.93 8.79 -23.81
N GLY A 884 -36.45 10.00 -23.67
CA GLY A 884 -37.80 10.24 -23.16
C GLY A 884 -37.92 10.25 -21.64
N ASN A 885 -36.82 10.33 -20.92
CA ASN A 885 -36.82 10.47 -19.46
C ASN A 885 -37.26 11.91 -19.08
N ASN A 886 -37.99 12.03 -17.99
CA ASN A 886 -38.40 13.33 -17.48
C ASN A 886 -37.26 14.00 -16.73
N VAL A 887 -36.40 14.72 -17.44
CA VAL A 887 -35.26 15.46 -16.90
C VAL A 887 -35.43 16.96 -17.13
N THR A 888 -34.99 17.77 -16.18
CA THR A 888 -35.04 19.25 -16.35
C THR A 888 -33.69 19.67 -16.94
N MET A 889 -33.74 20.34 -18.08
CA MET A 889 -32.52 20.86 -18.74
C MET A 889 -32.63 22.37 -18.88
N LYS A 890 -31.52 23.06 -18.86
CA LYS A 890 -31.36 24.44 -19.27
C LYS A 890 -30.88 24.44 -20.71
N ASN A 891 -31.03 25.54 -21.36
CA ASN A 891 -30.72 25.89 -22.74
C ASN A 891 -30.11 24.80 -23.64
N THR A 892 -30.86 24.32 -24.62
CA THR A 892 -30.71 22.95 -25.08
C THR A 892 -30.45 22.81 -26.57
N ASP A 893 -30.40 23.88 -27.31
CA ASP A 893 -30.27 23.87 -28.76
C ASP A 893 -28.88 24.41 -29.18
N ILE A 894 -27.90 23.54 -29.23
CA ILE A 894 -26.54 23.87 -29.64
C ILE A 894 -26.49 24.18 -31.14
N VAL A 895 -27.26 23.45 -31.93
CA VAL A 895 -27.33 23.60 -33.40
C VAL A 895 -28.13 24.83 -33.80
N LYS A 896 -28.90 25.40 -32.87
CA LYS A 896 -29.77 26.60 -33.07
C LYS A 896 -30.80 26.42 -34.16
N ASP A 897 -31.37 25.22 -34.30
CA ASP A 897 -32.42 24.88 -35.23
C ASP A 897 -33.85 24.96 -34.61
N GLY A 898 -33.92 25.28 -33.32
CA GLY A 898 -35.18 25.43 -32.57
C GLY A 898 -35.69 24.13 -31.94
N ILE A 899 -34.96 23.03 -32.04
CA ILE A 899 -35.37 21.71 -31.56
C ILE A 899 -34.17 20.98 -30.88
N THR A 900 -34.35 20.60 -29.64
CA THR A 900 -33.35 19.73 -28.97
C THR A 900 -33.50 18.29 -29.47
N ASN A 901 -32.51 17.80 -30.20
CA ASN A 901 -32.53 16.48 -30.83
C ASN A 901 -31.15 15.83 -30.94
N VAL A 902 -31.03 14.76 -31.74
CA VAL A 902 -29.75 14.00 -31.89
C VAL A 902 -28.64 14.83 -32.53
N PHE A 903 -28.94 15.90 -33.26
CA PHE A 903 -27.91 16.76 -33.84
C PHE A 903 -27.21 17.61 -32.78
N ASP A 904 -27.93 18.03 -31.72
CA ASP A 904 -27.32 18.67 -30.54
C ASP A 904 -26.40 17.72 -29.80
N LEU A 905 -26.78 16.44 -29.70
CA LEU A 905 -25.95 15.40 -29.10
C LEU A 905 -24.61 15.19 -29.87
N ILE A 906 -24.70 15.25 -31.20
CA ILE A 906 -23.49 15.15 -32.06
C ILE A 906 -22.59 16.36 -31.86
N GLU A 907 -23.12 17.56 -31.81
CA GLU A 907 -22.33 18.79 -31.59
C GLU A 907 -21.75 18.82 -30.17
N LEU A 908 -22.53 18.42 -29.16
CA LEU A 908 -22.01 18.31 -27.80
C LEU A 908 -20.82 17.33 -27.72
N ARG A 909 -20.92 16.15 -28.33
CA ARG A 909 -19.79 15.19 -28.40
C ARG A 909 -18.56 15.77 -29.12
N LYS A 910 -18.72 16.55 -30.15
CA LYS A 910 -17.62 17.25 -30.83
C LYS A 910 -16.98 18.31 -29.93
N LEU A 911 -17.78 19.03 -29.14
CA LEU A 911 -17.25 19.99 -28.15
C LEU A 911 -16.42 19.30 -27.07
N LEU A 912 -16.90 18.16 -26.58
CA LEU A 912 -16.22 17.37 -25.55
C LEU A 912 -14.99 16.59 -26.06
N SER A 913 -14.80 16.48 -27.38
CA SER A 913 -13.67 15.80 -28.00
C SER A 913 -12.55 16.75 -28.44
N ARG A 914 -12.69 18.04 -28.21
CA ARG A 914 -11.67 19.08 -28.44
C ARG A 914 -10.89 19.38 -27.17
#